data_34dd178d6c41a7f9882c338f5debebc5
#
_entry.id   34dd178d6c41a7f9882c338f5debebc5
#
_cell.length_a   1.000
_cell.length_b   1.000
_cell.length_c   1.000
_cell.angle_alpha   90.00
_cell.angle_beta   90.00
_cell.angle_gamma   90.00
#
_symmetry.space_group_name_H-M   'P 1'
#
loop_
_entity.id
_entity.type
_entity.pdbx_description
1 polymer ?
#
loop_
_entity_poly.entity_id
_entity_poly.type
_entity_poly.pdbx_seq_one_letter_code
_entity_poly.pdbx_strand_id
1 'polypeptide(L)'
;MTEEPAFGAELGRLARAVGHGPDFQILIVEAVADEATRMAREAIDHVAEERGLRVAEVCWDPAADAEGLERLIVAAASDVDLIHLSGASDWLTPERWQGLNIRRDRLAESARARLVWWLHPRNVAEMATQAPDLWAWRGGVYSFLDVASPSVSPLTSFDFPHEAWVNRADPGPRRKRIREIRTWLEGAPQPELVYEVAREWGDLALSLGEFDEARHAYRDIALPAARLHHTSREVLAMKDALATVASEAGDFGGAIEILKDATEEAERVLGADHPDTLRARNNLAAAYYAARRVNEAIPLFEETLTTQEQLLGPTHPSTLHARNNLALAYREVGRLNKAIPLLEETLTTREELLGPDHPDTLNSRNNLAGAYRYAGRLNDAIPLHEKTLETRTQLLGPNHPDTLVSRNNLALAYQDASRLNDAIPLFEETLDALTQLLGPNHPHTLHVRNNLALAYQEVGRLNDAIPLFEETLKARTRILGPNHPDTLTSRHNLAGAYRYAGRLNDAIPLHEKTLEALTQLLGPNHPDTLASSNNLATAYQEAGRLNNAIPLLEETLKARAQLLGPNHPHTLITRNNLANAYQDAGRLNAAILLFKENLEARARTLRPDHPDTLRSRNNLAMAYEAAGKPFRPEEQPGASA
;
A
#
# COMPACT_ATOMS: atom_id res chain seq x y z
N MET A 1 -8.10 40.05 3.60
CA MET A 1 -7.96 38.74 2.99
C MET A 1 -8.64 37.80 3.97
N THR A 2 -9.84 37.39 3.66
CA THR A 2 -10.60 36.42 4.46
C THR A 2 -9.97 35.05 4.18
N GLU A 3 -9.45 34.40 5.22
CA GLU A 3 -9.02 33.01 5.15
C GLU A 3 -10.17 32.18 4.55
N GLU A 4 -9.93 31.51 3.41
CA GLU A 4 -10.85 30.46 2.95
C GLU A 4 -10.92 29.41 4.06
N PRO A 5 -12.12 28.99 4.47
CA PRO A 5 -12.25 27.99 5.51
C PRO A 5 -11.56 26.69 5.07
N ALA A 6 -10.93 25.99 6.01
CA ALA A 6 -10.17 24.75 5.80
C ALA A 6 -10.92 23.66 4.99
N PHE A 7 -12.23 23.79 4.83
CA PHE A 7 -13.13 22.89 4.12
C PHE A 7 -13.78 23.49 2.86
N GLY A 8 -13.25 24.59 2.31
CA GLY A 8 -13.90 25.31 1.20
C GLY A 8 -14.18 24.46 -0.05
N ALA A 9 -13.28 23.55 -0.39
CA ALA A 9 -13.46 22.63 -1.53
C ALA A 9 -14.56 21.59 -1.26
N GLU A 10 -14.61 21.03 -0.05
CA GLU A 10 -15.60 20.03 0.35
C GLU A 10 -16.98 20.66 0.50
N LEU A 11 -17.06 21.87 1.06
CA LEU A 11 -18.26 22.70 1.07
C LEU A 11 -18.77 22.96 -0.35
N GLY A 12 -17.87 23.31 -1.27
CA GLY A 12 -18.22 23.53 -2.67
C GLY A 12 -18.76 22.27 -3.36
N ARG A 13 -18.18 21.10 -3.09
CA ARG A 13 -18.67 19.81 -3.61
C ARG A 13 -20.08 19.49 -3.08
N LEU A 14 -20.28 19.59 -1.77
CA LEU A 14 -21.55 19.34 -1.12
C LEU A 14 -22.62 20.34 -1.59
N ALA A 15 -22.29 21.61 -1.69
CA ALA A 15 -23.17 22.65 -2.20
C ALA A 15 -23.62 22.37 -3.66
N ARG A 16 -22.71 21.92 -4.52
CA ARG A 16 -23.06 21.50 -5.90
C ARG A 16 -23.98 20.28 -5.92
N ALA A 17 -23.71 19.27 -5.09
CA ALA A 17 -24.55 18.09 -5.00
C ALA A 17 -25.98 18.42 -4.54
N VAL A 18 -26.11 19.30 -3.54
CA VAL A 18 -27.41 19.80 -3.06
C VAL A 18 -28.11 20.62 -4.15
N GLY A 19 -27.39 21.46 -4.88
CA GLY A 19 -27.99 22.38 -5.85
C GLY A 19 -28.36 21.75 -7.19
N HIS A 20 -27.67 20.70 -7.66
CA HIS A 20 -27.83 20.15 -9.01
C HIS A 20 -28.11 18.64 -9.01
N GLY A 21 -28.20 17.98 -7.88
CA GLY A 21 -28.47 16.55 -7.78
C GLY A 21 -29.89 16.16 -8.20
N PRO A 22 -30.17 14.86 -8.39
CA PRO A 22 -31.49 14.33 -8.66
C PRO A 22 -32.47 14.60 -7.52
N ASP A 23 -33.77 14.50 -7.79
CA ASP A 23 -34.84 14.77 -6.81
C ASP A 23 -34.75 13.87 -5.57
N PHE A 24 -34.21 12.67 -5.71
CA PHE A 24 -33.84 11.80 -4.60
C PHE A 24 -32.38 11.43 -4.67
N GLN A 25 -31.63 11.74 -3.62
CA GLN A 25 -30.27 11.24 -3.39
C GLN A 25 -29.95 11.27 -1.90
N ILE A 26 -29.03 10.43 -1.49
CA ILE A 26 -28.50 10.39 -0.13
C ILE A 26 -27.10 11.00 -0.16
N LEU A 27 -26.92 12.10 0.55
CA LEU A 27 -25.64 12.77 0.75
C LEU A 27 -25.18 12.46 2.18
N ILE A 28 -24.03 11.85 2.34
CA ILE A 28 -23.49 11.51 3.64
C ILE A 28 -22.46 12.56 4.03
N VAL A 29 -22.69 13.22 5.17
CA VAL A 29 -21.74 14.18 5.73
C VAL A 29 -21.11 13.54 6.97
N GLU A 30 -19.84 13.23 6.85
CA GLU A 30 -19.03 12.71 7.93
C GLU A 30 -18.52 13.90 8.77
N ALA A 31 -19.04 14.00 10.00
CA ALA A 31 -18.74 15.12 10.88
C ALA A 31 -18.76 14.70 12.34
N VAL A 32 -17.92 15.34 13.13
CA VAL A 32 -17.98 15.34 14.59
C VAL A 32 -18.62 16.65 14.98
N ALA A 33 -19.53 16.65 15.96
CA ALA A 33 -20.27 17.85 16.37
C ALA A 33 -19.31 18.97 16.83
N ASP A 34 -18.91 19.82 15.91
CA ASP A 34 -17.94 20.89 16.07
C ASP A 34 -18.28 22.11 15.17
N GLU A 35 -17.38 23.06 15.11
CA GLU A 35 -17.54 24.27 14.32
C GLU A 35 -17.59 23.98 12.81
N ALA A 36 -16.84 22.99 12.33
CA ALA A 36 -16.83 22.59 10.92
C ALA A 36 -18.18 22.03 10.46
N THR A 37 -18.82 21.21 11.31
CA THR A 37 -20.20 20.70 11.09
C THR A 37 -21.20 21.86 10.98
N ARG A 38 -21.09 22.85 11.87
CA ARG A 38 -21.96 24.04 11.85
C ARG A 38 -21.77 24.85 10.58
N MET A 39 -20.52 25.10 10.17
CA MET A 39 -20.21 25.83 8.94
C MET A 39 -20.69 25.09 7.69
N ALA A 40 -20.53 23.78 7.64
CA ALA A 40 -21.01 22.95 6.53
C ALA A 40 -22.53 23.02 6.41
N ARG A 41 -23.23 22.97 7.54
CA ARG A 41 -24.69 23.09 7.58
C ARG A 41 -25.18 24.46 7.12
N GLU A 42 -24.61 25.55 7.65
CA GLU A 42 -24.94 26.91 7.26
C GLU A 42 -24.73 27.14 5.74
N ALA A 43 -23.66 26.55 5.17
CA ALA A 43 -23.39 26.63 3.74
C ALA A 43 -24.41 25.87 2.88
N ILE A 44 -24.86 24.68 3.34
CA ILE A 44 -25.91 23.92 2.66
C ILE A 44 -27.23 24.69 2.69
N ASP A 45 -27.61 25.20 3.86
CA ASP A 45 -28.83 25.98 4.04
C ASP A 45 -28.84 27.24 3.17
N HIS A 46 -27.69 27.92 3.07
CA HIS A 46 -27.53 29.07 2.20
C HIS A 46 -27.71 28.74 0.70
N VAL A 47 -27.08 27.62 0.23
CA VAL A 47 -27.26 27.17 -1.16
C VAL A 47 -28.69 26.71 -1.41
N ALA A 48 -29.35 26.09 -0.46
CA ALA A 48 -30.75 25.69 -0.56
C ALA A 48 -31.63 26.96 -0.68
N GLU A 49 -31.40 27.98 0.13
CA GLU A 49 -32.10 29.27 0.08
C GLU A 49 -31.91 30.00 -1.27
N GLU A 50 -30.67 30.09 -1.75
CA GLU A 50 -30.37 30.69 -3.06
C GLU A 50 -31.09 29.96 -4.22
N ARG A 51 -31.35 28.70 -4.09
CA ARG A 51 -32.04 27.83 -5.07
C ARG A 51 -33.54 27.76 -4.86
N GLY A 52 -34.07 28.37 -3.82
CA GLY A 52 -35.48 28.30 -3.44
C GLY A 52 -35.93 26.91 -2.99
N LEU A 53 -35.01 26.08 -2.50
CA LEU A 53 -35.33 24.76 -1.96
C LEU A 53 -35.88 24.89 -0.53
N ARG A 54 -36.91 24.13 -0.24
CA ARG A 54 -37.49 24.07 1.10
C ARG A 54 -36.75 23.01 1.91
N VAL A 55 -36.29 23.40 3.10
CA VAL A 55 -35.44 22.58 3.97
C VAL A 55 -36.21 22.15 5.20
N ALA A 56 -36.06 20.92 5.64
CA ALA A 56 -36.53 20.42 6.93
C ALA A 56 -35.43 19.65 7.66
N GLU A 57 -35.60 19.52 8.97
CA GLU A 57 -34.76 18.65 9.81
C GLU A 57 -35.59 17.52 10.40
N VAL A 58 -35.04 16.31 10.30
CA VAL A 58 -35.56 15.12 10.97
C VAL A 58 -34.51 14.66 11.97
N CYS A 59 -34.83 14.81 13.25
CA CYS A 59 -34.01 14.26 14.32
C CYS A 59 -34.37 12.80 14.57
N TRP A 60 -33.36 11.98 14.78
CA TRP A 60 -33.54 10.57 15.09
C TRP A 60 -34.25 10.41 16.44
N ASP A 61 -35.37 9.69 16.43
CA ASP A 61 -36.05 9.30 17.66
C ASP A 61 -35.40 8.01 18.22
N PRO A 62 -34.81 8.03 19.42
CA PRO A 62 -34.21 6.83 20.02
C PRO A 62 -35.16 5.65 20.15
N ALA A 63 -36.46 5.89 20.23
CA ALA A 63 -37.50 4.88 20.34
C ALA A 63 -38.00 4.34 19.01
N ALA A 64 -37.69 5.02 17.88
CA ALA A 64 -38.14 4.59 16.56
C ALA A 64 -37.30 3.40 16.03
N ASP A 65 -37.96 2.49 15.33
CA ASP A 65 -37.33 1.50 14.50
C ASP A 65 -37.09 2.03 13.07
N ALA A 66 -36.50 1.20 12.19
CA ALA A 66 -36.24 1.58 10.79
C ALA A 66 -37.52 1.97 10.02
N GLU A 67 -38.66 1.38 10.35
CA GLU A 67 -39.96 1.73 9.76
C GLU A 67 -40.51 3.07 10.29
N GLY A 68 -40.27 3.36 11.56
CA GLY A 68 -40.61 4.65 12.16
C GLY A 68 -39.82 5.78 11.51
N LEU A 69 -38.53 5.58 11.27
CA LEU A 69 -37.71 6.55 10.59
C LEU A 69 -38.14 6.75 9.12
N GLU A 70 -38.37 5.67 8.36
CA GLU A 70 -38.91 5.74 7.00
C GLU A 70 -40.16 6.63 6.96
N ARG A 71 -41.11 6.41 7.88
CA ARG A 71 -42.34 7.19 7.95
C ARG A 71 -42.08 8.67 8.24
N LEU A 72 -41.15 8.99 9.13
CA LEU A 72 -40.78 10.36 9.44
C LEU A 72 -40.14 11.07 8.22
N ILE A 73 -39.22 10.41 7.50
CA ILE A 73 -38.60 10.94 6.30
C ILE A 73 -39.64 11.17 5.21
N VAL A 74 -40.51 10.18 4.95
CA VAL A 74 -41.55 10.29 3.91
C VAL A 74 -42.58 11.38 4.25
N ALA A 75 -42.94 11.52 5.51
CA ALA A 75 -43.81 12.59 5.95
C ALA A 75 -43.19 13.97 5.80
N ALA A 76 -41.91 14.13 6.16
CA ALA A 76 -41.18 15.37 5.95
C ALA A 76 -40.99 15.69 4.46
N ALA A 77 -40.72 14.68 3.62
CA ALA A 77 -40.48 14.85 2.18
C ALA A 77 -41.70 15.31 1.38
N SER A 78 -42.92 15.28 1.95
CA SER A 78 -44.14 15.71 1.26
C SER A 78 -44.11 17.21 0.90
N ASP A 79 -43.42 18.03 1.68
CA ASP A 79 -43.45 19.50 1.58
C ASP A 79 -42.06 20.15 1.46
N VAL A 80 -40.99 19.37 1.35
CA VAL A 80 -39.61 19.89 1.32
C VAL A 80 -38.77 19.20 0.25
N ASP A 81 -37.71 19.88 -0.17
CA ASP A 81 -36.81 19.46 -1.23
C ASP A 81 -35.46 18.94 -0.68
N LEU A 82 -35.16 19.27 0.59
CA LEU A 82 -33.95 18.87 1.30
C LEU A 82 -34.29 18.52 2.76
N ILE A 83 -33.78 17.39 3.25
CA ILE A 83 -33.96 16.94 4.63
C ILE A 83 -32.61 16.69 5.28
N HIS A 84 -32.34 17.39 6.37
CA HIS A 84 -31.21 17.07 7.26
C HIS A 84 -31.62 15.98 8.25
N LEU A 85 -30.80 14.92 8.32
CA LEU A 85 -30.96 13.83 9.28
C LEU A 85 -29.82 13.92 10.30
N SER A 86 -30.11 14.27 11.54
CA SER A 86 -29.14 14.53 12.60
C SER A 86 -29.44 13.74 13.89
N GLY A 87 -28.43 13.57 14.76
CA GLY A 87 -28.59 12.91 16.07
C GLY A 87 -28.53 11.38 16.07
N ALA A 88 -27.94 10.77 15.06
CA ALA A 88 -28.00 9.33 14.82
C ALA A 88 -26.99 8.46 15.61
N SER A 89 -25.98 9.04 16.23
CA SER A 89 -24.77 8.30 16.67
C SER A 89 -25.03 7.10 17.58
N ASP A 90 -26.02 7.20 18.48
CA ASP A 90 -26.33 6.13 19.44
C ASP A 90 -27.55 5.28 19.03
N TRP A 91 -28.23 5.69 17.96
CA TRP A 91 -29.42 5.01 17.45
C TRP A 91 -29.07 3.92 16.43
N LEU A 92 -27.99 4.09 15.67
CA LEU A 92 -27.60 3.22 14.57
C LEU A 92 -26.97 1.93 15.09
N THR A 93 -27.76 0.86 15.13
CA THR A 93 -27.32 -0.51 15.40
C THR A 93 -27.28 -1.32 14.10
N PRO A 94 -26.55 -2.45 14.04
CA PRO A 94 -26.53 -3.32 12.86
C PRO A 94 -27.92 -3.72 12.37
N GLU A 95 -28.84 -4.02 13.28
CA GLU A 95 -30.21 -4.42 12.95
C GLU A 95 -31.01 -3.26 12.31
N ARG A 96 -30.79 -2.03 12.80
CA ARG A 96 -31.43 -0.82 12.25
C ARG A 96 -30.88 -0.46 10.89
N TRP A 97 -29.56 -0.61 10.68
CA TRP A 97 -28.95 -0.48 9.35
C TRP A 97 -29.53 -1.47 8.35
N GLN A 98 -29.65 -2.75 8.72
CA GLN A 98 -30.26 -3.78 7.87
C GLN A 98 -31.73 -3.47 7.60
N GLY A 99 -32.45 -2.98 8.59
CA GLY A 99 -33.84 -2.54 8.43
C GLY A 99 -34.00 -1.41 7.42
N LEU A 100 -33.11 -0.41 7.43
CA LEU A 100 -33.08 0.69 6.47
C LEU A 100 -32.66 0.18 5.06
N ASN A 101 -31.72 -0.74 5.00
CA ASN A 101 -31.26 -1.32 3.73
C ASN A 101 -32.39 -2.04 2.98
N ILE A 102 -33.23 -2.78 3.70
CA ILE A 102 -34.42 -3.46 3.13
C ILE A 102 -35.46 -2.45 2.62
N ARG A 103 -35.53 -1.27 3.23
CA ARG A 103 -36.56 -0.25 2.96
C ARG A 103 -36.13 0.83 1.95
N ARG A 104 -34.91 0.75 1.43
CA ARG A 104 -34.33 1.77 0.55
C ARG A 104 -35.16 2.08 -0.68
N ASP A 105 -35.73 1.04 -1.34
CA ASP A 105 -36.51 1.22 -2.57
C ASP A 105 -37.80 2.01 -2.29
N ARG A 106 -38.46 1.71 -1.16
CA ARG A 106 -39.64 2.46 -0.72
C ARG A 106 -39.30 3.89 -0.34
N LEU A 107 -38.15 4.12 0.32
CA LEU A 107 -37.66 5.44 0.64
C LEU A 107 -37.46 6.27 -0.63
N ALA A 108 -36.82 5.71 -1.65
CA ALA A 108 -36.57 6.37 -2.92
C ALA A 108 -37.85 6.66 -3.72
N GLU A 109 -38.81 5.75 -3.69
CA GLU A 109 -40.10 5.91 -4.37
C GLU A 109 -40.99 6.96 -3.69
N SER A 110 -40.91 7.06 -2.36
CA SER A 110 -41.83 7.84 -1.54
C SER A 110 -41.27 9.18 -1.09
N ALA A 111 -39.97 9.29 -0.86
CA ALA A 111 -39.31 10.53 -0.44
C ALA A 111 -38.68 11.23 -1.63
N ARG A 112 -39.41 12.15 -2.27
CA ARG A 112 -38.88 12.98 -3.37
C ARG A 112 -38.09 14.18 -2.83
N ALA A 113 -37.11 13.92 -1.97
CA ALA A 113 -36.27 14.93 -1.36
C ALA A 113 -34.82 14.44 -1.25
N ARG A 114 -33.89 15.38 -1.27
CA ARG A 114 -32.47 15.09 -1.03
C ARG A 114 -32.26 14.89 0.47
N LEU A 115 -31.62 13.78 0.85
CA LEU A 115 -31.36 13.45 2.25
C LEU A 115 -29.88 13.74 2.58
N VAL A 116 -29.63 14.65 3.50
CA VAL A 116 -28.29 14.93 4.03
C VAL A 116 -28.16 14.26 5.39
N TRP A 117 -27.39 13.20 5.45
CA TRP A 117 -27.18 12.41 6.65
C TRP A 117 -25.91 12.85 7.37
N TRP A 118 -26.09 13.41 8.56
CA TRP A 118 -24.99 13.84 9.43
C TRP A 118 -24.58 12.66 10.31
N LEU A 119 -23.47 12.02 9.97
CA LEU A 119 -23.02 10.79 10.62
C LEU A 119 -21.64 10.96 11.24
N HIS A 120 -21.48 10.37 12.42
CA HIS A 120 -20.15 10.21 12.99
C HIS A 120 -19.33 9.22 12.11
N PRO A 121 -17.98 9.37 11.97
CA PRO A 121 -17.13 8.53 11.13
C PRO A 121 -17.34 7.02 11.29
N ARG A 122 -17.50 6.55 12.54
CA ARG A 122 -17.79 5.14 12.82
C ARG A 122 -19.09 4.65 12.17
N ASN A 123 -20.11 5.49 12.13
CA ASN A 123 -21.42 5.13 11.55
C ASN A 123 -21.38 5.12 10.02
N VAL A 124 -20.51 5.91 9.40
CA VAL A 124 -20.27 5.88 7.95
C VAL A 124 -19.67 4.53 7.54
N ALA A 125 -18.69 4.03 8.27
CA ALA A 125 -18.12 2.71 8.04
C ALA A 125 -19.14 1.57 8.31
N GLU A 126 -19.96 1.70 9.36
CA GLU A 126 -21.04 0.75 9.66
C GLU A 126 -22.09 0.73 8.55
N MET A 127 -22.50 1.88 8.02
CA MET A 127 -23.46 1.97 6.92
C MET A 127 -22.98 1.21 5.70
N ALA A 128 -21.71 1.36 5.32
CA ALA A 128 -21.14 0.66 4.18
C ALA A 128 -21.17 -0.87 4.32
N THR A 129 -21.06 -1.38 5.56
CA THR A 129 -21.02 -2.83 5.84
C THR A 129 -22.39 -3.42 6.15
N GLN A 130 -23.25 -2.72 6.89
CA GLN A 130 -24.54 -3.22 7.38
C GLN A 130 -25.71 -2.87 6.45
N ALA A 131 -25.55 -1.86 5.58
CA ALA A 131 -26.55 -1.42 4.63
C ALA A 131 -25.93 -1.19 3.23
N PRO A 132 -25.32 -2.22 2.59
CA PRO A 132 -24.56 -2.07 1.36
C PRO A 132 -25.39 -1.55 0.18
N ASP A 133 -26.64 -1.91 0.10
CA ASP A 133 -27.52 -1.45 -0.98
C ASP A 133 -27.92 0.02 -0.79
N LEU A 134 -28.19 0.43 0.46
CA LEU A 134 -28.45 1.82 0.79
C LEU A 134 -27.20 2.68 0.57
N TRP A 135 -26.03 2.13 0.91
CA TRP A 135 -24.74 2.73 0.63
C TRP A 135 -24.49 2.93 -0.86
N ALA A 136 -24.91 1.99 -1.70
CA ALA A 136 -24.78 2.08 -3.15
C ALA A 136 -25.62 3.23 -3.78
N TRP A 137 -26.62 3.71 -3.06
CA TRP A 137 -27.51 4.80 -3.50
C TRP A 137 -27.05 6.20 -3.07
N ARG A 138 -25.93 6.31 -2.36
CA ARG A 138 -25.41 7.62 -1.98
C ARG A 138 -24.96 8.44 -3.18
N GLY A 139 -25.30 9.72 -3.19
CA GLY A 139 -24.80 10.68 -4.16
C GLY A 139 -23.38 11.17 -3.88
N GLY A 140 -22.89 10.97 -2.64
CA GLY A 140 -21.55 11.32 -2.22
C GLY A 140 -21.33 11.16 -0.71
N VAL A 141 -20.06 11.10 -0.32
CA VAL A 141 -19.61 11.23 1.08
C VAL A 141 -18.76 12.48 1.18
N TYR A 142 -19.05 13.32 2.15
CA TYR A 142 -18.41 14.61 2.37
C TYR A 142 -17.85 14.63 3.78
N SER A 143 -16.54 14.75 3.90
CA SER A 143 -15.86 14.68 5.19
C SER A 143 -15.47 16.10 5.64
N PHE A 144 -15.98 16.48 6.80
CA PHE A 144 -15.65 17.72 7.51
C PHE A 144 -14.88 17.43 8.80
N LEU A 145 -14.21 16.32 8.83
CA LEU A 145 -13.21 16.03 9.83
C LEU A 145 -11.99 16.87 9.50
N ASP A 146 -11.27 17.30 10.50
CA ASP A 146 -9.95 17.96 10.33
C ASP A 146 -8.89 16.91 9.93
N VAL A 147 -9.30 16.00 9.02
CA VAL A 147 -8.52 14.92 8.47
C VAL A 147 -8.28 15.28 7.02
N ALA A 148 -7.03 15.49 6.66
CA ALA A 148 -6.65 15.55 5.26
C ALA A 148 -7.27 14.35 4.52
N SER A 149 -7.92 14.62 3.39
CA SER A 149 -8.39 13.55 2.50
C SER A 149 -7.33 12.46 2.42
N PRO A 150 -7.67 11.17 2.50
CA PRO A 150 -6.67 10.13 2.48
C PRO A 150 -5.81 10.36 1.25
N SER A 151 -4.57 10.80 1.47
CA SER A 151 -3.57 10.81 0.43
C SER A 151 -3.43 9.36 0.03
N VAL A 152 -3.68 9.05 -1.24
CA VAL A 152 -3.40 7.75 -1.80
C VAL A 152 -1.92 7.51 -1.49
N SER A 153 -1.64 6.71 -0.47
CA SER A 153 -0.28 6.39 -0.11
C SER A 153 0.19 5.25 -1.01
N PRO A 154 1.10 5.49 -1.95
CA PRO A 154 1.69 4.40 -2.75
C PRO A 154 2.65 3.53 -1.93
N LEU A 155 2.78 3.80 -0.62
CA LEU A 155 3.85 3.25 0.22
C LEU A 155 3.61 1.86 0.75
N THR A 156 2.40 1.38 0.73
CA THR A 156 2.18 -0.03 0.97
C THR A 156 1.49 -0.58 -0.26
N SER A 157 2.04 -1.65 -0.80
CA SER A 157 1.38 -2.45 -1.83
C SER A 157 -0.02 -2.92 -1.40
N PHE A 158 -0.52 -2.44 -0.27
CA PHE A 158 -1.74 -2.84 0.41
C PHE A 158 -2.61 -1.68 0.96
N ASP A 159 -2.13 -0.42 0.98
CA ASP A 159 -2.94 0.72 1.41
C ASP A 159 -3.64 1.36 0.21
N PHE A 160 -4.71 0.73 -0.26
CA PHE A 160 -5.67 1.39 -1.14
C PHE A 160 -6.74 2.11 -0.32
N PRO A 161 -7.29 3.23 -0.80
CA PRO A 161 -8.43 3.86 -0.15
C PRO A 161 -9.55 2.84 0.01
N HIS A 162 -10.09 2.74 1.21
CA HIS A 162 -11.15 1.81 1.61
C HIS A 162 -12.33 1.78 0.62
N GLU A 163 -12.68 2.92 0.03
CA GLU A 163 -13.79 3.08 -0.92
C GLU A 163 -13.57 2.35 -2.26
N ALA A 164 -12.33 2.21 -2.72
CA ALA A 164 -12.03 1.53 -3.98
C ALA A 164 -12.25 0.01 -3.91
N TRP A 165 -12.31 -0.57 -2.70
CA TRP A 165 -12.37 -2.02 -2.50
C TRP A 165 -13.79 -2.58 -2.35
N VAL A 166 -14.69 -1.87 -1.70
CA VAL A 166 -16.05 -2.36 -1.41
C VAL A 166 -16.84 -2.68 -2.68
N ASN A 167 -16.50 -2.03 -3.79
CA ASN A 167 -17.18 -2.19 -5.08
C ASN A 167 -16.48 -3.16 -6.07
N ARG A 168 -15.45 -3.91 -5.68
CA ARG A 168 -14.66 -4.73 -6.63
C ARG A 168 -15.23 -6.11 -6.94
N ALA A 169 -16.25 -6.60 -6.22
CA ALA A 169 -16.76 -7.95 -6.37
C ALA A 169 -17.39 -8.24 -7.76
N ASP A 170 -18.00 -7.24 -8.41
CA ASP A 170 -18.53 -7.38 -9.77
C ASP A 170 -18.05 -6.24 -10.68
N PRO A 171 -17.27 -6.53 -11.74
CA PRO A 171 -16.84 -5.51 -12.70
C PRO A 171 -17.99 -5.02 -13.62
N GLY A 172 -19.09 -5.74 -13.69
CA GLY A 172 -20.20 -5.46 -14.62
C GLY A 172 -20.85 -4.09 -14.40
N PRO A 173 -21.30 -3.76 -13.16
CA PRO A 173 -21.90 -2.46 -12.87
C PRO A 173 -20.94 -1.30 -13.12
N ARG A 174 -19.65 -1.44 -12.76
CA ARG A 174 -18.63 -0.40 -12.99
C ARG A 174 -18.38 -0.14 -14.48
N ARG A 175 -18.24 -1.19 -15.28
CA ARG A 175 -18.11 -1.06 -16.74
C ARG A 175 -19.38 -0.49 -17.38
N LYS A 176 -20.56 -0.80 -16.82
CA LYS A 176 -21.81 -0.17 -17.25
C LYS A 176 -21.77 1.32 -16.93
N ARG A 177 -21.38 1.70 -15.71
CA ARG A 177 -21.28 3.10 -15.30
C ARG A 177 -20.26 3.87 -16.14
N ILE A 178 -19.10 3.31 -16.44
CA ILE A 178 -18.11 3.91 -17.34
C ILE A 178 -18.74 4.20 -18.73
N ARG A 179 -19.50 3.27 -19.29
CA ARG A 179 -20.18 3.50 -20.59
C ARG A 179 -21.21 4.63 -20.51
N GLU A 180 -21.98 4.70 -19.43
CA GLU A 180 -22.95 5.79 -19.20
C GLU A 180 -22.24 7.15 -19.13
N ILE A 181 -21.14 7.24 -18.37
CA ILE A 181 -20.31 8.43 -18.24
C ILE A 181 -19.76 8.87 -19.60
N ARG A 182 -19.21 7.95 -20.39
CA ARG A 182 -18.67 8.25 -21.72
C ARG A 182 -19.76 8.80 -22.65
N THR A 183 -20.92 8.16 -22.69
CA THR A 183 -22.06 8.62 -23.49
C THR A 183 -22.50 10.02 -23.05
N TRP A 184 -22.50 10.30 -21.74
CA TRP A 184 -22.84 11.63 -21.22
C TRP A 184 -21.82 12.69 -21.63
N LEU A 185 -20.52 12.37 -21.58
CA LEU A 185 -19.43 13.26 -22.00
C LEU A 185 -19.47 13.58 -23.51
N GLU A 186 -19.93 12.63 -24.36
CA GLU A 186 -20.12 12.82 -25.79
C GLU A 186 -21.33 13.69 -26.14
N GLY A 187 -22.29 13.84 -25.22
CA GLY A 187 -23.57 14.51 -25.41
C GLY A 187 -23.61 16.02 -25.13
N ALA A 188 -22.48 16.74 -25.22
CA ALA A 188 -22.37 18.17 -24.86
C ALA A 188 -22.68 18.44 -23.36
N PRO A 189 -21.84 17.98 -22.47
CA PRO A 189 -22.04 18.04 -21.02
C PRO A 189 -21.97 19.48 -20.49
N GLN A 190 -22.57 19.70 -19.32
CA GLN A 190 -22.41 20.95 -18.58
C GLN A 190 -20.95 21.09 -18.15
N PRO A 191 -20.23 22.17 -18.49
CA PRO A 191 -18.79 22.31 -18.24
C PRO A 191 -18.40 22.14 -16.78
N GLU A 192 -19.25 22.60 -15.85
CA GLU A 192 -19.02 22.56 -14.41
C GLU A 192 -19.03 21.14 -13.85
N LEU A 193 -19.69 20.18 -14.51
CA LEU A 193 -19.79 18.80 -14.07
C LEU A 193 -18.75 17.87 -14.72
N VAL A 194 -18.07 18.34 -15.77
CA VAL A 194 -17.10 17.52 -16.52
C VAL A 194 -16.00 16.99 -15.61
N TYR A 195 -15.49 17.81 -14.71
CA TYR A 195 -14.44 17.41 -13.79
C TYR A 195 -14.86 16.24 -12.88
N GLU A 196 -15.99 16.36 -12.21
CA GLU A 196 -16.45 15.35 -11.25
C GLU A 196 -16.77 14.02 -11.96
N VAL A 197 -17.44 14.10 -13.10
CA VAL A 197 -17.84 12.92 -13.87
C VAL A 197 -16.64 12.23 -14.51
N ALA A 198 -15.68 12.99 -15.04
CA ALA A 198 -14.47 12.42 -15.61
C ALA A 198 -13.54 11.83 -14.50
N ARG A 199 -13.52 12.43 -13.32
CA ARG A 199 -12.85 11.89 -12.15
C ARG A 199 -13.47 10.55 -11.74
N GLU A 200 -14.82 10.48 -11.62
CA GLU A 200 -15.52 9.23 -11.33
C GLU A 200 -15.17 8.13 -12.36
N TRP A 201 -15.10 8.49 -13.64
CA TRP A 201 -14.66 7.56 -14.67
C TRP A 201 -13.24 7.04 -14.42
N GLY A 202 -12.30 7.95 -14.14
CA GLY A 202 -10.91 7.59 -13.83
C GLY A 202 -10.80 6.67 -12.62
N ASP A 203 -11.53 6.99 -11.52
CA ASP A 203 -11.55 6.18 -10.30
C ASP A 203 -12.11 4.76 -10.57
N LEU A 204 -13.18 4.66 -11.36
CA LEU A 204 -13.75 3.36 -11.75
C LEU A 204 -12.81 2.55 -12.64
N ALA A 205 -12.17 3.17 -13.63
CA ALA A 205 -11.23 2.52 -14.53
C ALA A 205 -9.98 2.04 -13.78
N LEU A 206 -9.43 2.88 -12.88
CA LEU A 206 -8.32 2.52 -12.00
C LEU A 206 -8.69 1.31 -11.12
N SER A 207 -9.90 1.31 -10.55
CA SER A 207 -10.39 0.19 -9.74
C SER A 207 -10.52 -1.13 -10.51
N LEU A 208 -10.62 -1.07 -11.82
CA LEU A 208 -10.66 -2.22 -12.72
C LEU A 208 -9.28 -2.64 -13.24
N GLY A 209 -8.22 -1.85 -12.96
CA GLY A 209 -6.89 -2.02 -13.53
C GLY A 209 -6.80 -1.60 -15.01
N GLU A 210 -7.76 -0.82 -15.50
CA GLU A 210 -7.81 -0.30 -16.86
C GLU A 210 -7.02 1.02 -16.93
N PHE A 211 -5.69 0.94 -16.78
CA PHE A 211 -4.79 2.08 -16.54
C PHE A 211 -4.80 3.10 -17.69
N ASP A 212 -4.89 2.66 -18.95
CA ASP A 212 -4.94 3.58 -20.09
C ASP A 212 -6.23 4.38 -20.11
N GLU A 213 -7.34 3.74 -19.75
CA GLU A 213 -8.64 4.39 -19.64
C GLU A 213 -8.70 5.36 -18.47
N ALA A 214 -8.15 4.98 -17.30
CA ALA A 214 -8.01 5.88 -16.15
C ALA A 214 -7.13 7.10 -16.48
N ARG A 215 -6.00 6.88 -17.15
CA ARG A 215 -5.12 7.95 -17.62
C ARG A 215 -5.82 8.91 -18.56
N HIS A 216 -6.59 8.38 -19.51
CA HIS A 216 -7.37 9.20 -20.44
C HIS A 216 -8.40 10.06 -19.70
N ALA A 217 -9.18 9.48 -18.80
CA ALA A 217 -10.19 10.20 -18.03
C ALA A 217 -9.57 11.35 -17.20
N TYR A 218 -8.48 11.08 -16.49
CA TYR A 218 -7.84 12.06 -15.64
C TYR A 218 -7.06 13.13 -16.43
N ARG A 219 -6.19 12.71 -17.38
CA ARG A 219 -5.26 13.62 -18.06
C ARG A 219 -5.94 14.44 -19.13
N ASP A 220 -6.80 13.80 -19.93
CA ASP A 220 -7.30 14.42 -21.16
C ASP A 220 -8.64 15.11 -20.94
N ILE A 221 -9.35 14.81 -19.84
CA ILE A 221 -10.69 15.35 -19.57
C ILE A 221 -10.75 16.06 -18.20
N ALA A 222 -10.49 15.35 -17.08
CA ALA A 222 -10.68 15.91 -15.75
C ALA A 222 -9.66 17.02 -15.42
N LEU A 223 -8.38 16.85 -15.73
CA LEU A 223 -7.36 17.85 -15.45
C LEU A 223 -7.56 19.17 -16.24
N PRO A 224 -7.88 19.16 -17.55
CA PRO A 224 -8.26 20.37 -18.26
C PRO A 224 -9.50 21.05 -17.67
N ALA A 225 -10.54 20.27 -17.32
CA ALA A 225 -11.74 20.82 -16.68
C ALA A 225 -11.43 21.45 -15.30
N ALA A 226 -10.60 20.79 -14.49
CA ALA A 226 -10.13 21.33 -13.21
C ALA A 226 -9.41 22.67 -13.37
N ARG A 227 -8.53 22.80 -14.37
CA ARG A 227 -7.81 24.06 -14.66
C ARG A 227 -8.71 25.21 -15.10
N LEU A 228 -9.84 24.93 -15.71
CA LEU A 228 -10.76 25.96 -16.22
C LEU A 228 -11.77 26.42 -15.18
N HIS A 229 -12.25 25.53 -14.33
CA HIS A 229 -13.45 25.76 -13.52
C HIS A 229 -13.25 25.49 -12.03
N HIS A 230 -12.06 25.04 -11.59
CA HIS A 230 -11.83 24.57 -10.23
C HIS A 230 -10.57 25.19 -9.60
N THR A 231 -10.37 24.91 -8.30
CA THR A 231 -9.25 25.44 -7.52
C THR A 231 -7.94 24.69 -7.78
N SER A 232 -6.84 25.27 -7.31
CA SER A 232 -5.53 24.60 -7.35
C SER A 232 -5.54 23.24 -6.66
N ARG A 233 -6.40 23.03 -5.67
CA ARG A 233 -6.53 21.76 -4.94
C ARG A 233 -7.03 20.63 -5.84
N GLU A 234 -8.05 20.88 -6.66
CA GLU A 234 -8.57 19.89 -7.61
C GLU A 234 -7.53 19.57 -8.71
N VAL A 235 -6.79 20.57 -9.17
CA VAL A 235 -5.70 20.37 -10.12
C VAL A 235 -4.63 19.45 -9.52
N LEU A 236 -4.21 19.71 -8.28
CA LEU A 236 -3.26 18.87 -7.56
C LEU A 236 -3.81 17.45 -7.35
N ALA A 237 -5.10 17.31 -6.98
CA ALA A 237 -5.73 16.00 -6.82
C ALA A 237 -5.72 15.18 -8.12
N MET A 238 -5.92 15.82 -9.29
CA MET A 238 -5.82 15.12 -10.58
C MET A 238 -4.39 14.71 -10.92
N LYS A 239 -3.39 15.52 -10.57
CA LYS A 239 -1.98 15.13 -10.72
C LYS A 239 -1.62 13.97 -9.79
N ASP A 240 -2.10 13.96 -8.55
CA ASP A 240 -1.93 12.84 -7.62
C ASP A 240 -2.57 11.55 -8.19
N ALA A 241 -3.79 11.64 -8.73
CA ALA A 241 -4.47 10.50 -9.36
C ALA A 241 -3.70 9.97 -10.59
N LEU A 242 -3.19 10.87 -11.43
CA LEU A 242 -2.35 10.50 -12.58
C LEU A 242 -1.04 9.82 -12.17
N ALA A 243 -0.40 10.31 -11.12
CA ALA A 243 0.81 9.69 -10.58
C ALA A 243 0.52 8.31 -9.99
N THR A 244 -0.65 8.13 -9.37
CA THR A 244 -1.10 6.82 -8.90
C THR A 244 -1.29 5.85 -10.07
N VAL A 245 -1.97 6.26 -11.14
CA VAL A 245 -2.12 5.43 -12.36
C VAL A 245 -0.77 5.07 -12.95
N ALA A 246 0.17 6.01 -13.02
CA ALA A 246 1.52 5.76 -13.52
C ALA A 246 2.27 4.74 -12.64
N SER A 247 2.20 4.89 -11.32
CA SER A 247 2.82 3.96 -10.36
C SER A 247 2.25 2.55 -10.46
N GLU A 248 0.93 2.42 -10.51
CA GLU A 248 0.22 1.13 -10.65
C GLU A 248 0.51 0.45 -12.01
N ALA A 249 0.72 1.24 -13.06
CA ALA A 249 1.16 0.77 -14.36
C ALA A 249 2.67 0.47 -14.42
N GLY A 250 3.44 0.74 -13.34
CA GLY A 250 4.88 0.54 -13.26
C GLY A 250 5.74 1.64 -13.87
N ASP A 251 5.12 2.74 -14.30
CA ASP A 251 5.83 3.94 -14.78
C ASP A 251 6.18 4.85 -13.60
N PHE A 252 7.10 4.39 -12.75
CA PHE A 252 7.56 5.16 -11.59
C PHE A 252 8.28 6.45 -11.99
N GLY A 253 8.94 6.47 -13.15
CA GLY A 253 9.57 7.68 -13.68
C GLY A 253 8.54 8.76 -13.98
N GLY A 254 7.49 8.41 -14.73
CA GLY A 254 6.38 9.30 -15.05
C GLY A 254 5.64 9.77 -13.79
N ALA A 255 5.43 8.88 -12.80
CA ALA A 255 4.81 9.26 -11.53
C ALA A 255 5.63 10.32 -10.77
N ILE A 256 6.95 10.14 -10.67
CA ILE A 256 7.86 11.10 -10.04
C ILE A 256 7.84 12.45 -10.77
N GLU A 257 7.85 12.45 -12.11
CA GLU A 257 7.80 13.69 -12.90
C GLU A 257 6.50 14.47 -12.68
N ILE A 258 5.36 13.77 -12.68
CA ILE A 258 4.05 14.37 -12.40
C ILE A 258 4.00 14.98 -10.99
N LEU A 259 4.53 14.27 -9.98
CA LEU A 259 4.50 14.74 -8.59
C LEU A 259 5.52 15.85 -8.32
N LYS A 260 6.65 15.90 -9.03
CA LYS A 260 7.55 17.04 -9.00
C LYS A 260 6.84 18.30 -9.51
N ASP A 261 6.22 18.19 -10.70
CA ASP A 261 5.46 19.30 -11.28
C ASP A 261 4.29 19.72 -10.36
N ALA A 262 3.61 18.77 -9.72
CA ALA A 262 2.57 19.06 -8.73
C ALA A 262 3.11 19.80 -7.50
N THR A 263 4.28 19.37 -6.98
CA THR A 263 4.91 19.99 -5.81
C THR A 263 5.40 21.40 -6.12
N GLU A 264 6.06 21.60 -7.25
CA GLU A 264 6.52 22.93 -7.71
C GLU A 264 5.36 23.89 -7.95
N GLU A 265 4.25 23.41 -8.53
CA GLU A 265 3.04 24.21 -8.71
C GLU A 265 2.41 24.59 -7.37
N ALA A 266 2.30 23.63 -6.43
CA ALA A 266 1.76 23.88 -5.10
C ALA A 266 2.62 24.91 -4.33
N GLU A 267 3.95 24.77 -4.35
CA GLU A 267 4.86 25.72 -3.72
C GLU A 267 4.73 27.13 -4.28
N ARG A 268 4.61 27.25 -5.59
CA ARG A 268 4.48 28.55 -6.28
C ARG A 268 3.14 29.24 -6.01
N VAL A 269 2.03 28.47 -5.93
CA VAL A 269 0.67 29.02 -5.84
C VAL A 269 0.20 29.16 -4.40
N LEU A 270 0.51 28.18 -3.56
CA LEU A 270 0.00 28.09 -2.18
C LEU A 270 1.08 28.44 -1.14
N GLY A 271 2.36 28.34 -1.51
CA GLY A 271 3.49 28.51 -0.59
C GLY A 271 3.99 27.16 -0.03
N ALA A 272 5.23 27.18 0.48
CA ALA A 272 5.95 26.00 0.93
C ALA A 272 5.31 25.29 2.14
N ASP A 273 4.68 26.07 3.00
CA ASP A 273 4.12 25.62 4.28
C ASP A 273 2.62 25.29 4.19
N HIS A 274 2.00 25.43 3.00
CA HIS A 274 0.58 25.13 2.84
C HIS A 274 0.32 23.62 2.99
N PRO A 275 -0.77 23.19 3.66
CA PRO A 275 -1.07 21.76 3.86
C PRO A 275 -1.10 20.93 2.57
N ASP A 276 -1.65 21.48 1.48
CA ASP A 276 -1.66 20.79 0.19
C ASP A 276 -0.25 20.69 -0.44
N THR A 277 0.63 21.64 -0.19
CA THR A 277 2.05 21.56 -0.61
C THR A 277 2.78 20.45 0.16
N LEU A 278 2.56 20.39 1.47
CA LEU A 278 3.14 19.34 2.31
C LEU A 278 2.61 17.96 1.91
N ARG A 279 1.33 17.86 1.53
CA ARG A 279 0.74 16.64 0.99
C ARG A 279 1.40 16.25 -0.35
N ALA A 280 1.60 17.19 -1.27
CA ALA A 280 2.28 16.92 -2.54
C ALA A 280 3.72 16.46 -2.34
N ARG A 281 4.49 17.07 -1.40
CA ARG A 281 5.84 16.62 -1.02
C ARG A 281 5.83 15.20 -0.46
N ASN A 282 4.87 14.88 0.41
CA ASN A 282 4.73 13.52 0.94
C ASN A 282 4.44 12.51 -0.17
N ASN A 283 3.58 12.85 -1.13
CA ASN A 283 3.26 11.98 -2.27
C ASN A 283 4.47 11.81 -3.21
N LEU A 284 5.26 12.86 -3.42
CA LEU A 284 6.52 12.77 -4.18
C LEU A 284 7.54 11.86 -3.48
N ALA A 285 7.70 12.00 -2.15
CA ALA A 285 8.55 11.11 -1.37
C ALA A 285 8.07 9.65 -1.46
N ALA A 286 6.76 9.45 -1.45
CA ALA A 286 6.13 8.15 -1.63
C ALA A 286 6.40 7.54 -3.01
N ALA A 287 6.39 8.33 -4.08
CA ALA A 287 6.73 7.86 -5.42
C ALA A 287 8.22 7.48 -5.53
N TYR A 288 9.12 8.24 -4.91
CA TYR A 288 10.54 7.83 -4.80
C TYR A 288 10.70 6.50 -4.07
N TYR A 289 9.96 6.31 -2.98
CA TYR A 289 9.98 5.05 -2.24
C TYR A 289 9.48 3.88 -3.11
N ALA A 290 8.35 4.04 -3.81
CA ALA A 290 7.80 3.03 -4.72
C ALA A 290 8.78 2.68 -5.86
N ALA A 291 9.52 3.68 -6.34
CA ALA A 291 10.59 3.52 -7.34
C ALA A 291 11.87 2.87 -6.77
N ARG A 292 11.89 2.42 -5.52
CA ARG A 292 13.08 1.90 -4.80
C ARG A 292 14.21 2.95 -4.63
N ARG A 293 13.90 4.22 -4.80
CA ARG A 293 14.81 5.36 -4.61
C ARG A 293 14.69 5.91 -3.17
N VAL A 294 14.81 5.02 -2.18
CA VAL A 294 14.51 5.32 -0.77
C VAL A 294 15.44 6.39 -0.19
N ASN A 295 16.68 6.49 -0.68
CA ASN A 295 17.62 7.53 -0.25
C ASN A 295 17.19 8.95 -0.64
N GLU A 296 16.34 9.09 -1.66
CA GLU A 296 15.75 10.36 -2.08
C GLU A 296 14.41 10.61 -1.37
N ALA A 297 13.68 9.56 -1.01
CA ALA A 297 12.43 9.66 -0.27
C ALA A 297 12.62 10.13 1.18
N ILE A 298 13.61 9.58 1.89
CA ILE A 298 13.83 9.85 3.33
C ILE A 298 13.99 11.35 3.63
N PRO A 299 14.85 12.12 2.97
CA PRO A 299 15.00 13.55 3.27
C PRO A 299 13.70 14.33 3.08
N LEU A 300 12.92 14.02 2.05
CA LEU A 300 11.63 14.66 1.80
C LEU A 300 10.61 14.34 2.89
N PHE A 301 10.57 13.09 3.37
CA PHE A 301 9.71 12.72 4.50
C PHE A 301 10.15 13.38 5.80
N GLU A 302 11.46 13.44 6.09
CA GLU A 302 12.01 14.11 7.28
C GLU A 302 11.64 15.59 7.30
N GLU A 303 11.83 16.31 6.18
CA GLU A 303 11.50 17.73 6.04
C GLU A 303 9.98 17.94 6.17
N THR A 304 9.19 17.15 5.45
CA THR A 304 7.72 17.27 5.48
C THR A 304 7.17 17.01 6.87
N LEU A 305 7.64 15.97 7.56
CA LEU A 305 7.22 15.66 8.93
C LEU A 305 7.58 16.79 9.89
N THR A 306 8.81 17.31 9.83
CA THR A 306 9.26 18.42 10.70
C THR A 306 8.36 19.65 10.52
N THR A 307 8.04 20.00 9.27
CA THR A 307 7.17 21.16 8.98
C THR A 307 5.75 20.89 9.46
N GLN A 308 5.20 19.70 9.26
CA GLN A 308 3.85 19.35 9.72
C GLN A 308 3.75 19.33 11.26
N GLU A 309 4.77 18.84 11.96
CA GLU A 309 4.80 18.90 13.43
C GLU A 309 4.79 20.32 13.97
N GLN A 310 5.49 21.25 13.30
CA GLN A 310 5.53 22.67 13.69
C GLN A 310 4.22 23.41 13.40
N LEU A 311 3.58 23.13 12.27
CA LEU A 311 2.40 23.86 11.80
C LEU A 311 1.08 23.28 12.31
N LEU A 312 0.96 21.95 12.29
CA LEU A 312 -0.28 21.24 12.58
C LEU A 312 -0.25 20.54 13.95
N GLY A 313 0.94 20.39 14.52
CA GLY A 313 1.15 19.65 15.77
C GLY A 313 1.39 18.15 15.56
N PRO A 314 1.92 17.47 16.61
CA PRO A 314 2.34 16.07 16.53
C PRO A 314 1.18 15.07 16.46
N THR A 315 -0.03 15.48 16.84
CA THR A 315 -1.23 14.62 16.88
C THR A 315 -2.12 14.78 15.64
N HIS A 316 -1.81 15.74 14.75
CA HIS A 316 -2.61 15.97 13.56
C HIS A 316 -2.56 14.75 12.62
N PRO A 317 -3.68 14.34 12.00
CA PRO A 317 -3.75 13.15 11.13
C PRO A 317 -2.69 13.15 10.01
N SER A 318 -2.46 14.28 9.34
CA SER A 318 -1.43 14.40 8.30
C SER A 318 -0.02 14.18 8.86
N THR A 319 0.26 14.67 10.08
CA THR A 319 1.54 14.46 10.77
C THR A 319 1.75 12.98 11.11
N LEU A 320 0.71 12.33 11.65
CA LEU A 320 0.74 10.89 11.95
C LEU A 320 0.91 10.05 10.69
N HIS A 321 0.33 10.50 9.57
CA HIS A 321 0.50 9.83 8.27
C HIS A 321 1.95 9.96 7.76
N ALA A 322 2.52 11.18 7.75
CA ALA A 322 3.90 11.40 7.33
C ALA A 322 4.90 10.65 8.23
N ARG A 323 4.65 10.61 9.54
CA ARG A 323 5.46 9.85 10.51
C ARG A 323 5.46 8.36 10.19
N ASN A 324 4.29 7.79 9.88
CA ASN A 324 4.16 6.40 9.44
C ASN A 324 4.95 6.13 8.13
N ASN A 325 4.85 7.01 7.15
CA ASN A 325 5.55 6.87 5.87
C ASN A 325 7.07 6.95 6.02
N LEU A 326 7.56 7.90 6.83
CA LEU A 326 8.99 7.98 7.17
C LEU A 326 9.49 6.70 7.86
N ALA A 327 8.70 6.17 8.80
CA ALA A 327 9.05 4.94 9.48
C ALA A 327 9.13 3.74 8.53
N LEU A 328 8.21 3.63 7.55
CA LEU A 328 8.26 2.61 6.50
C LEU A 328 9.51 2.76 5.62
N ALA A 329 9.87 4.00 5.28
CA ALA A 329 11.10 4.29 4.52
C ALA A 329 12.37 3.91 5.30
N TYR A 330 12.42 4.21 6.61
CA TYR A 330 13.53 3.76 7.45
C TYR A 330 13.60 2.23 7.58
N ARG A 331 12.44 1.56 7.69
CA ARG A 331 12.39 0.08 7.71
C ARG A 331 13.00 -0.51 6.44
N GLU A 332 12.69 0.03 5.28
CA GLU A 332 13.16 -0.47 3.98
C GLU A 332 14.70 -0.40 3.87
N VAL A 333 15.32 0.63 4.43
CA VAL A 333 16.81 0.74 4.46
C VAL A 333 17.44 0.09 5.71
N GLY A 334 16.66 -0.71 6.47
CA GLY A 334 17.15 -1.43 7.65
C GLY A 334 17.43 -0.55 8.87
N ARG A 335 17.01 0.73 8.89
CA ARG A 335 17.16 1.63 10.05
C ARG A 335 16.05 1.39 11.07
N LEU A 336 15.93 0.13 11.53
CA LEU A 336 14.84 -0.31 12.42
C LEU A 336 14.84 0.39 13.78
N ASN A 337 16.02 0.83 14.25
CA ASN A 337 16.17 1.64 15.47
C ASN A 337 15.51 3.03 15.38
N LYS A 338 15.27 3.55 14.16
CA LYS A 338 14.49 4.77 13.93
C LYS A 338 13.03 4.46 13.60
N ALA A 339 12.79 3.42 12.82
CA ALA A 339 11.44 3.06 12.35
C ALA A 339 10.50 2.65 13.49
N ILE A 340 10.97 1.76 14.38
CA ILE A 340 10.13 1.18 15.43
C ILE A 340 9.60 2.24 16.39
N PRO A 341 10.42 3.13 16.98
CA PRO A 341 9.92 4.17 17.88
C PRO A 341 8.87 5.08 17.25
N LEU A 342 9.05 5.46 15.97
CA LEU A 342 8.06 6.27 15.24
C LEU A 342 6.71 5.56 15.09
N LEU A 343 6.73 4.25 14.82
CA LEU A 343 5.51 3.45 14.69
C LEU A 343 4.84 3.19 16.05
N GLU A 344 5.63 2.96 17.11
CA GLU A 344 5.11 2.81 18.47
C GLU A 344 4.39 4.08 18.92
N GLU A 345 5.02 5.25 18.75
CA GLU A 345 4.43 6.54 19.06
C GLU A 345 3.18 6.83 18.22
N THR A 346 3.24 6.56 16.92
CA THR A 346 2.09 6.76 16.02
C THR A 346 0.90 5.88 16.40
N LEU A 347 1.16 4.61 16.74
CA LEU A 347 0.11 3.69 17.19
C LEU A 347 -0.53 4.16 18.49
N THR A 348 0.28 4.50 19.50
CA THR A 348 -0.21 4.99 20.79
C THR A 348 -1.08 6.22 20.61
N THR A 349 -0.61 7.21 19.84
CA THR A 349 -1.36 8.44 19.56
C THR A 349 -2.68 8.15 18.85
N ARG A 350 -2.70 7.25 17.87
CA ARG A 350 -3.94 6.86 17.17
C ARG A 350 -4.89 6.07 18.06
N GLU A 351 -4.38 5.19 18.94
CA GLU A 351 -5.21 4.49 19.92
C GLU A 351 -5.90 5.45 20.90
N GLU A 352 -5.20 6.50 21.33
CA GLU A 352 -5.74 7.53 22.23
C GLU A 352 -6.78 8.44 21.52
N LEU A 353 -6.54 8.84 20.28
CA LEU A 353 -7.38 9.79 19.57
C LEU A 353 -8.57 9.14 18.86
N LEU A 354 -8.37 8.00 18.23
CA LEU A 354 -9.33 7.35 17.34
C LEU A 354 -9.93 6.07 17.94
N GLY A 355 -9.28 5.54 18.97
CA GLY A 355 -9.62 4.24 19.56
C GLY A 355 -8.88 3.06 18.90
N PRO A 356 -8.87 1.89 19.57
CA PRO A 356 -8.10 0.72 19.17
C PRO A 356 -8.61 0.04 17.89
N ASP A 357 -9.87 0.25 17.53
CA ASP A 357 -10.55 -0.44 16.44
C ASP A 357 -10.69 0.41 15.18
N HIS A 358 -10.22 1.67 15.21
CA HIS A 358 -10.27 2.57 14.07
C HIS A 358 -9.37 2.03 12.92
N PRO A 359 -9.78 2.13 11.64
CA PRO A 359 -9.00 1.64 10.50
C PRO A 359 -7.54 2.11 10.50
N ASP A 360 -7.29 3.40 10.77
CA ASP A 360 -5.93 3.95 10.82
C ASP A 360 -5.11 3.41 11.99
N THR A 361 -5.75 3.13 13.13
CA THR A 361 -5.10 2.49 14.27
C THR A 361 -4.69 1.06 13.92
N LEU A 362 -5.59 0.31 13.26
CA LEU A 362 -5.33 -1.05 12.80
C LEU A 362 -4.21 -1.07 11.74
N ASN A 363 -4.15 -0.06 10.85
CA ASN A 363 -3.05 0.11 9.89
C ASN A 363 -1.72 0.37 10.61
N SER A 364 -1.69 1.28 11.62
CA SER A 364 -0.47 1.53 12.41
C SER A 364 -0.01 0.28 13.14
N ARG A 365 -0.93 -0.47 13.74
CA ARG A 365 -0.63 -1.73 14.44
C ARG A 365 -0.04 -2.77 13.48
N ASN A 366 -0.60 -2.89 12.28
CA ASN A 366 -0.07 -3.78 11.25
C ASN A 366 1.33 -3.37 10.77
N ASN A 367 1.60 -2.06 10.62
CA ASN A 367 2.90 -1.54 10.21
C ASN A 367 3.96 -1.74 11.30
N LEU A 368 3.61 -1.53 12.57
CA LEU A 368 4.50 -1.82 13.70
C LEU A 368 4.83 -3.32 13.79
N ALA A 369 3.82 -4.17 13.65
CA ALA A 369 4.03 -5.62 13.61
C ALA A 369 4.96 -6.03 12.46
N GLY A 370 4.79 -5.42 11.27
CA GLY A 370 5.70 -5.57 10.15
C GLY A 370 7.14 -5.13 10.48
N ALA A 371 7.32 -4.00 11.17
CA ALA A 371 8.65 -3.54 11.56
C ALA A 371 9.31 -4.48 12.59
N TYR A 372 8.56 -4.99 13.56
CA TYR A 372 9.06 -6.02 14.48
C TYR A 372 9.46 -7.30 13.75
N ARG A 373 8.66 -7.74 12.76
CA ARG A 373 8.98 -8.89 11.91
C ARG A 373 10.33 -8.69 11.18
N TYR A 374 10.53 -7.51 10.55
CA TYR A 374 11.81 -7.17 9.90
C TYR A 374 12.99 -7.10 10.89
N ALA A 375 12.73 -6.75 12.15
CA ALA A 375 13.72 -6.75 13.21
C ALA A 375 14.01 -8.15 13.79
N GLY A 376 13.34 -9.20 13.30
CA GLY A 376 13.42 -10.56 13.85
C GLY A 376 12.71 -10.71 15.21
N ARG A 377 11.96 -9.69 15.66
CA ARG A 377 11.21 -9.69 16.92
C ARG A 377 9.84 -10.38 16.72
N LEU A 378 9.87 -11.65 16.31
CA LEU A 378 8.65 -12.38 15.93
C LEU A 378 7.68 -12.59 17.10
N ASN A 379 8.20 -12.68 18.33
CA ASN A 379 7.38 -12.77 19.55
C ASN A 379 6.54 -11.50 19.80
N ASP A 380 7.01 -10.33 19.30
CA ASP A 380 6.26 -9.08 19.40
C ASP A 380 5.35 -8.87 18.16
N ALA A 381 5.80 -9.33 16.99
CA ALA A 381 5.07 -9.15 15.73
C ALA A 381 3.80 -10.00 15.64
N ILE A 382 3.90 -11.30 15.96
CA ILE A 382 2.81 -12.27 15.78
C ILE A 382 1.55 -11.88 16.57
N PRO A 383 1.62 -11.56 17.88
CA PRO A 383 0.43 -11.18 18.65
C PRO A 383 -0.26 -9.91 18.11
N LEU A 384 0.50 -8.95 17.57
CA LEU A 384 -0.07 -7.75 16.96
C LEU A 384 -0.80 -8.07 15.66
N HIS A 385 -0.24 -8.95 14.82
CA HIS A 385 -0.91 -9.40 13.60
C HIS A 385 -2.16 -10.23 13.90
N GLU A 386 -2.10 -11.15 14.89
CA GLU A 386 -3.26 -11.93 15.36
C GLU A 386 -4.38 -11.02 15.82
N LYS A 387 -4.08 -10.05 16.71
CA LYS A 387 -5.07 -9.09 17.22
C LYS A 387 -5.67 -8.24 16.08
N THR A 388 -4.83 -7.79 15.14
CA THR A 388 -5.30 -6.98 14.00
C THR A 388 -6.22 -7.79 13.10
N LEU A 389 -5.87 -9.06 12.80
CA LEU A 389 -6.70 -9.97 12.01
C LEU A 389 -8.04 -10.25 12.70
N GLU A 390 -8.01 -10.57 13.99
CA GLU A 390 -9.22 -10.81 14.78
C GLU A 390 -10.15 -9.60 14.72
N THR A 391 -9.66 -8.41 15.05
CA THR A 391 -10.44 -7.17 15.04
C THR A 391 -11.03 -6.88 13.66
N ARG A 392 -10.22 -6.97 12.59
CA ARG A 392 -10.72 -6.76 11.21
C ARG A 392 -11.74 -7.81 10.79
N THR A 393 -11.56 -9.06 11.22
CA THR A 393 -12.54 -10.13 10.95
C THR A 393 -13.88 -9.84 11.61
N GLN A 394 -13.88 -9.34 12.85
CA GLN A 394 -15.10 -8.98 13.58
C GLN A 394 -15.79 -7.74 12.97
N LEU A 395 -15.03 -6.71 12.60
CA LEU A 395 -15.57 -5.45 12.12
C LEU A 395 -15.98 -5.48 10.64
N LEU A 396 -15.18 -6.11 9.79
CA LEU A 396 -15.29 -6.03 8.35
C LEU A 396 -15.70 -7.36 7.69
N GLY A 397 -15.62 -8.44 8.43
CA GLY A 397 -15.84 -9.80 7.93
C GLY A 397 -14.58 -10.48 7.40
N PRO A 398 -14.62 -11.83 7.25
CA PRO A 398 -13.44 -12.65 6.92
C PRO A 398 -12.92 -12.44 5.50
N ASN A 399 -13.76 -12.00 4.57
CA ASN A 399 -13.42 -11.83 3.16
C ASN A 399 -13.19 -10.36 2.77
N HIS A 400 -13.22 -9.44 3.75
CA HIS A 400 -12.90 -8.04 3.46
C HIS A 400 -11.42 -7.92 3.07
N PRO A 401 -11.08 -7.08 2.07
CA PRO A 401 -9.71 -6.90 1.60
C PRO A 401 -8.69 -6.64 2.72
N ASP A 402 -8.99 -5.73 3.65
CA ASP A 402 -8.08 -5.43 4.77
C ASP A 402 -7.90 -6.62 5.72
N THR A 403 -8.95 -7.44 5.89
CA THR A 403 -8.87 -8.70 6.64
C THR A 403 -7.94 -9.69 5.92
N LEU A 404 -8.07 -9.79 4.59
CA LEU A 404 -7.22 -10.65 3.77
C LEU A 404 -5.75 -10.19 3.78
N VAL A 405 -5.50 -8.87 3.78
CA VAL A 405 -4.15 -8.30 3.98
C VAL A 405 -3.59 -8.69 5.34
N SER A 406 -4.38 -8.53 6.43
CA SER A 406 -3.92 -8.92 7.77
C SER A 406 -3.62 -10.41 7.87
N ARG A 407 -4.44 -11.26 7.23
CA ARG A 407 -4.23 -12.72 7.17
C ARG A 407 -2.94 -13.07 6.45
N ASN A 408 -2.67 -12.44 5.30
CA ASN A 408 -1.41 -12.62 4.59
C ASN A 408 -0.20 -12.17 5.43
N ASN A 409 -0.30 -11.05 6.15
CA ASN A 409 0.80 -10.54 6.97
C ASN A 409 1.08 -11.44 8.18
N LEU A 410 0.03 -12.00 8.81
CA LEU A 410 0.18 -13.01 9.85
C LEU A 410 0.84 -14.30 9.31
N ALA A 411 0.42 -14.75 8.11
CA ALA A 411 1.02 -15.90 7.46
C ALA A 411 2.53 -15.70 7.19
N LEU A 412 2.92 -14.50 6.73
CA LEU A 412 4.33 -14.12 6.56
C LEU A 412 5.09 -14.13 7.91
N ALA A 413 4.46 -13.66 8.99
CA ALA A 413 5.09 -13.69 10.31
C ALA A 413 5.27 -15.12 10.85
N TYR A 414 4.31 -16.01 10.59
CA TYR A 414 4.46 -17.44 10.89
C TYR A 414 5.52 -18.11 10.03
N GLN A 415 5.62 -17.76 8.74
CA GLN A 415 6.67 -18.25 7.85
C GLN A 415 8.05 -17.86 8.36
N ASP A 416 8.28 -16.58 8.71
CA ASP A 416 9.55 -16.13 9.28
C ASP A 416 9.87 -16.80 10.62
N ALA A 417 8.85 -17.20 11.39
CA ALA A 417 8.99 -17.99 12.60
C ALA A 417 9.19 -19.50 12.33
N SER A 418 9.34 -19.92 11.06
CA SER A 418 9.41 -21.32 10.62
C SER A 418 8.17 -22.15 11.01
N ARG A 419 7.04 -21.50 11.28
CA ARG A 419 5.74 -22.12 11.57
C ARG A 419 4.95 -22.33 10.29
N LEU A 420 5.54 -23.06 9.33
CA LEU A 420 4.98 -23.25 7.99
C LEU A 420 3.64 -23.99 7.98
N ASN A 421 3.41 -24.87 8.97
CA ASN A 421 2.12 -25.56 9.13
C ASN A 421 0.97 -24.59 9.49
N ASP A 422 1.27 -23.44 10.12
CA ASP A 422 0.30 -22.41 10.44
C ASP A 422 0.19 -21.39 9.29
N ALA A 423 1.29 -21.11 8.58
CA ALA A 423 1.36 -20.13 7.50
C ALA A 423 0.63 -20.58 6.22
N ILE A 424 0.88 -21.82 5.78
CA ILE A 424 0.38 -22.34 4.50
C ILE A 424 -1.16 -22.29 4.42
N PRO A 425 -1.94 -22.77 5.39
CA PRO A 425 -3.40 -22.68 5.34
C PRO A 425 -3.90 -21.25 5.22
N LEU A 426 -3.27 -20.30 5.93
CA LEU A 426 -3.66 -18.89 5.84
C LEU A 426 -3.40 -18.30 4.44
N PHE A 427 -2.30 -18.68 3.79
CA PHE A 427 -2.05 -18.27 2.40
C PHE A 427 -3.04 -18.90 1.43
N GLU A 428 -3.35 -20.22 1.58
CA GLU A 428 -4.32 -20.93 0.74
C GLU A 428 -5.71 -20.29 0.84
N GLU A 429 -6.22 -20.07 2.06
CA GLU A 429 -7.51 -19.42 2.30
C GLU A 429 -7.54 -17.98 1.75
N THR A 430 -6.43 -17.23 1.92
CA THR A 430 -6.34 -15.85 1.42
C THR A 430 -6.31 -15.82 -0.11
N LEU A 431 -5.58 -16.75 -0.74
CA LEU A 431 -5.51 -16.86 -2.20
C LEU A 431 -6.87 -17.19 -2.81
N ASP A 432 -7.59 -18.14 -2.22
CA ASP A 432 -8.92 -18.53 -2.67
C ASP A 432 -9.91 -17.36 -2.56
N ALA A 433 -9.94 -16.68 -1.41
CA ALA A 433 -10.80 -15.53 -1.20
C ALA A 433 -10.49 -14.37 -2.17
N LEU A 434 -9.21 -14.03 -2.36
CA LEU A 434 -8.80 -12.99 -3.31
C LEU A 434 -9.09 -13.39 -4.77
N THR A 435 -8.95 -14.67 -5.12
CA THR A 435 -9.27 -15.16 -6.46
C THR A 435 -10.75 -15.02 -6.76
N GLN A 436 -11.62 -15.30 -5.80
CA GLN A 436 -13.06 -15.11 -5.93
C GLN A 436 -13.46 -13.63 -5.97
N LEU A 437 -12.84 -12.81 -5.12
CA LEU A 437 -13.19 -11.40 -4.96
C LEU A 437 -12.66 -10.51 -6.10
N LEU A 438 -11.39 -10.68 -6.47
CA LEU A 438 -10.65 -9.78 -7.37
C LEU A 438 -10.27 -10.44 -8.70
N GLY A 439 -10.41 -11.75 -8.77
CA GLY A 439 -9.96 -12.56 -9.90
C GLY A 439 -8.51 -13.03 -9.81
N PRO A 440 -8.13 -14.04 -10.62
CA PRO A 440 -6.85 -14.73 -10.53
C PRO A 440 -5.64 -13.89 -10.97
N ASN A 441 -5.88 -12.80 -11.68
CA ASN A 441 -4.83 -11.95 -12.24
C ASN A 441 -4.66 -10.61 -11.52
N HIS A 442 -5.42 -10.36 -10.46
CA HIS A 442 -5.30 -9.13 -9.70
C HIS A 442 -3.93 -9.05 -8.98
N PRO A 443 -3.27 -7.88 -8.89
CA PRO A 443 -1.94 -7.74 -8.25
C PRO A 443 -1.86 -8.38 -6.87
N HIS A 444 -2.87 -8.19 -6.02
CA HIS A 444 -2.89 -8.81 -4.68
C HIS A 444 -3.03 -10.33 -4.71
N THR A 445 -3.86 -10.87 -5.61
CA THR A 445 -3.97 -12.32 -5.81
C THR A 445 -2.62 -12.90 -6.25
N LEU A 446 -1.94 -12.22 -7.17
CA LEU A 446 -0.61 -12.62 -7.65
C LEU A 446 0.46 -12.51 -6.55
N HIS A 447 0.32 -11.53 -5.64
CA HIS A 447 1.25 -11.37 -4.51
C HIS A 447 1.10 -12.52 -3.51
N VAL A 448 -0.12 -12.84 -3.09
CA VAL A 448 -0.37 -13.95 -2.16
C VAL A 448 -0.02 -15.30 -2.80
N ARG A 449 -0.29 -15.49 -4.10
CA ARG A 449 0.14 -16.70 -4.83
C ARG A 449 1.66 -16.88 -4.80
N ASN A 450 2.41 -15.80 -4.97
CA ASN A 450 3.86 -15.83 -4.87
C ASN A 450 4.33 -16.19 -3.45
N ASN A 451 3.69 -15.66 -2.41
CA ASN A 451 4.02 -15.96 -1.01
C ASN A 451 3.72 -17.43 -0.68
N LEU A 452 2.57 -17.96 -1.11
CA LEU A 452 2.24 -19.39 -0.96
C LEU A 452 3.27 -20.27 -1.66
N ALA A 453 3.69 -19.91 -2.87
CA ALA A 453 4.71 -20.65 -3.60
C ALA A 453 6.06 -20.65 -2.86
N LEU A 454 6.46 -19.55 -2.23
CA LEU A 454 7.65 -19.48 -1.37
C LEU A 454 7.49 -20.39 -0.15
N ALA A 455 6.35 -20.37 0.53
CA ALA A 455 6.08 -21.25 1.66
C ALA A 455 6.12 -22.74 1.28
N TYR A 456 5.56 -23.12 0.12
CA TYR A 456 5.69 -24.49 -0.41
C TYR A 456 7.14 -24.85 -0.73
N GLN A 457 7.92 -23.94 -1.30
CA GLN A 457 9.34 -24.15 -1.57
C GLN A 457 10.13 -24.41 -0.28
N GLU A 458 9.84 -23.68 0.80
CA GLU A 458 10.51 -23.84 2.09
C GLU A 458 10.24 -25.20 2.76
N VAL A 459 9.04 -25.77 2.58
CA VAL A 459 8.74 -27.15 3.03
C VAL A 459 9.14 -28.23 2.01
N GLY A 460 9.82 -27.85 0.92
CA GLY A 460 10.29 -28.78 -0.11
C GLY A 460 9.21 -29.27 -1.09
N ARG A 461 7.99 -28.68 -1.06
CA ARG A 461 6.88 -29.00 -1.98
C ARG A 461 7.09 -28.32 -3.33
N LEU A 462 8.21 -28.58 -4.01
CA LEU A 462 8.59 -27.91 -5.26
C LEU A 462 7.61 -28.19 -6.42
N ASN A 463 6.95 -29.34 -6.42
CA ASN A 463 5.93 -29.69 -7.42
C ASN A 463 4.69 -28.79 -7.31
N ASP A 464 4.38 -28.26 -6.12
CA ASP A 464 3.28 -27.34 -5.90
C ASP A 464 3.74 -25.88 -6.10
N ALA A 465 4.98 -25.56 -5.70
CA ALA A 465 5.53 -24.21 -5.78
C ALA A 465 5.78 -23.73 -7.22
N ILE A 466 6.41 -24.57 -8.06
CA ILE A 466 6.84 -24.21 -9.41
C ILE A 466 5.67 -23.75 -10.30
N PRO A 467 4.54 -24.47 -10.39
CA PRO A 467 3.40 -24.03 -11.18
C PRO A 467 2.85 -22.68 -10.75
N LEU A 468 2.79 -22.42 -9.44
CA LEU A 468 2.33 -21.13 -8.91
C LEU A 468 3.25 -19.96 -9.31
N PHE A 469 4.58 -20.18 -9.27
CA PHE A 469 5.54 -19.19 -9.76
C PHE A 469 5.44 -18.96 -11.27
N GLU A 470 5.30 -20.03 -12.07
CA GLU A 470 5.16 -19.95 -13.54
C GLU A 470 3.91 -19.14 -13.92
N GLU A 471 2.76 -19.46 -13.31
CA GLU A 471 1.51 -18.72 -13.53
C GLU A 471 1.61 -17.27 -13.11
N THR A 472 2.23 -17.00 -11.94
CA THR A 472 2.43 -15.65 -11.43
C THR A 472 3.31 -14.83 -12.35
N LEU A 473 4.45 -15.37 -12.79
CA LEU A 473 5.35 -14.70 -13.73
C LEU A 473 4.66 -14.41 -15.07
N LYS A 474 3.92 -15.38 -15.61
CA LYS A 474 3.16 -15.23 -16.86
C LYS A 474 2.12 -14.10 -16.74
N ALA A 475 1.36 -14.08 -15.64
CA ALA A 475 0.34 -13.07 -15.39
C ALA A 475 0.96 -11.67 -15.23
N ARG A 476 2.00 -11.51 -14.39
CA ARG A 476 2.68 -10.24 -14.16
C ARG A 476 3.37 -9.73 -15.44
N THR A 477 4.00 -10.61 -16.23
CA THR A 477 4.60 -10.23 -17.52
C THR A 477 3.56 -9.65 -18.48
N ARG A 478 2.35 -10.22 -18.51
CA ARG A 478 1.26 -9.76 -19.38
C ARG A 478 0.66 -8.42 -18.92
N ILE A 479 0.52 -8.21 -17.61
CA ILE A 479 -0.20 -7.06 -17.03
C ILE A 479 0.72 -5.88 -16.80
N LEU A 480 1.88 -6.12 -16.22
CA LEU A 480 2.83 -5.11 -15.78
C LEU A 480 4.01 -4.94 -16.74
N GLY A 481 4.18 -5.88 -17.67
CA GLY A 481 5.34 -5.91 -18.57
C GLY A 481 6.54 -6.68 -18.00
N PRO A 482 7.52 -7.01 -18.88
CA PRO A 482 8.65 -7.88 -18.52
C PRO A 482 9.65 -7.26 -17.56
N ASN A 483 9.71 -5.94 -17.49
CA ASN A 483 10.72 -5.18 -16.73
C ASN A 483 10.15 -4.56 -15.44
N HIS A 484 8.87 -4.78 -15.14
CA HIS A 484 8.29 -4.30 -13.89
C HIS A 484 8.96 -4.97 -12.68
N PRO A 485 9.24 -4.25 -11.56
CA PRO A 485 9.89 -4.82 -10.38
C PRO A 485 9.26 -6.11 -9.88
N ASP A 486 7.92 -6.18 -9.83
CA ASP A 486 7.21 -7.39 -9.40
C ASP A 486 7.37 -8.55 -10.38
N THR A 487 7.45 -8.27 -11.69
CA THR A 487 7.74 -9.29 -12.71
C THR A 487 9.16 -9.82 -12.54
N LEU A 488 10.13 -8.93 -12.27
CA LEU A 488 11.51 -9.32 -12.00
C LEU A 488 11.63 -10.14 -10.73
N THR A 489 10.90 -9.78 -9.67
CA THR A 489 10.81 -10.57 -8.42
C THR A 489 10.24 -11.96 -8.68
N SER A 490 9.14 -12.08 -9.43
CA SER A 490 8.56 -13.39 -9.77
C SER A 490 9.51 -14.24 -10.61
N ARG A 491 10.23 -13.63 -11.56
CA ARG A 491 11.24 -14.32 -12.38
C ARG A 491 12.39 -14.82 -11.52
N HIS A 492 12.84 -14.00 -10.57
CA HIS A 492 13.88 -14.38 -9.61
C HIS A 492 13.45 -15.57 -8.75
N ASN A 493 12.22 -15.53 -8.19
CA ASN A 493 11.69 -16.60 -7.34
C ASN A 493 11.54 -17.92 -8.12
N LEU A 494 11.00 -17.86 -9.36
CA LEU A 494 10.91 -19.04 -10.21
C LEU A 494 12.29 -19.63 -10.53
N ALA A 495 13.27 -18.78 -10.83
CA ALA A 495 14.65 -19.24 -11.08
C ALA A 495 15.24 -19.91 -9.82
N GLY A 496 14.96 -19.36 -8.63
CA GLY A 496 15.31 -19.97 -7.35
C GLY A 496 14.65 -21.34 -7.18
N ALA A 497 13.36 -21.46 -7.44
CA ALA A 497 12.62 -22.72 -7.34
C ALA A 497 13.16 -23.79 -8.30
N TYR A 498 13.46 -23.43 -9.55
CA TYR A 498 14.11 -24.33 -10.50
C TYR A 498 15.50 -24.77 -10.01
N ARG A 499 16.28 -23.85 -9.44
CA ARG A 499 17.59 -24.18 -8.86
C ARG A 499 17.46 -25.18 -7.71
N TYR A 500 16.51 -24.98 -6.77
CA TYR A 500 16.23 -25.92 -5.69
C TYR A 500 15.76 -27.30 -6.21
N ALA A 501 15.05 -27.32 -7.34
CA ALA A 501 14.64 -28.56 -8.01
C ALA A 501 15.76 -29.22 -8.83
N GLY A 502 16.99 -28.67 -8.84
CA GLY A 502 18.11 -29.14 -9.67
C GLY A 502 17.96 -28.84 -11.17
N ARG A 503 16.93 -28.08 -11.56
CA ARG A 503 16.63 -27.71 -12.95
C ARG A 503 17.48 -26.49 -13.39
N LEU A 504 18.82 -26.61 -13.30
CA LEU A 504 19.73 -25.49 -13.54
C LEU A 504 19.66 -24.94 -14.98
N ASN A 505 19.33 -25.79 -15.96
CA ASN A 505 19.15 -25.35 -17.36
C ASN A 505 17.95 -24.45 -17.54
N ASP A 506 16.92 -24.55 -16.66
CA ASP A 506 15.76 -23.65 -16.67
C ASP A 506 16.01 -22.40 -15.81
N ALA A 507 16.76 -22.54 -14.71
CA ALA A 507 17.07 -21.46 -13.78
C ALA A 507 18.00 -20.38 -14.36
N ILE A 508 19.10 -20.81 -14.99
CA ILE A 508 20.17 -19.91 -15.49
C ILE A 508 19.63 -18.86 -16.47
N PRO A 509 18.86 -19.20 -17.52
CA PRO A 509 18.33 -18.20 -18.45
C PRO A 509 17.40 -17.17 -17.79
N LEU A 510 16.69 -17.55 -16.74
CA LEU A 510 15.84 -16.62 -15.98
C LEU A 510 16.69 -15.64 -15.17
N HIS A 511 17.75 -16.13 -14.51
CA HIS A 511 18.69 -15.27 -13.79
C HIS A 511 19.42 -14.30 -14.72
N GLU A 512 19.88 -14.77 -15.91
CA GLU A 512 20.53 -13.95 -16.94
C GLU A 512 19.61 -12.79 -17.37
N LYS A 513 18.35 -13.10 -17.75
CA LYS A 513 17.35 -12.09 -18.14
C LYS A 513 17.02 -11.11 -17.01
N THR A 514 17.01 -11.59 -15.75
CA THR A 514 16.75 -10.73 -14.59
C THR A 514 17.90 -9.76 -14.37
N LEU A 515 19.14 -10.25 -14.44
CA LEU A 515 20.34 -9.43 -14.29
C LEU A 515 20.44 -8.38 -15.40
N GLU A 516 20.18 -8.76 -16.65
CA GLU A 516 20.16 -7.83 -17.78
C GLU A 516 19.15 -6.70 -17.56
N ALA A 517 17.90 -7.04 -17.21
CA ALA A 517 16.85 -6.06 -16.96
C ALA A 517 17.18 -5.13 -15.79
N LEU A 518 17.67 -5.65 -14.66
CA LEU A 518 18.08 -4.83 -13.52
C LEU A 518 19.26 -3.92 -13.85
N THR A 519 20.21 -4.40 -14.64
CA THR A 519 21.36 -3.59 -15.09
C THR A 519 20.92 -2.41 -15.95
N GLN A 520 19.93 -2.62 -16.83
CA GLN A 520 19.36 -1.57 -17.68
C GLN A 520 18.53 -0.56 -16.87
N LEU A 521 17.75 -1.02 -15.90
CA LEU A 521 16.83 -0.18 -15.12
C LEU A 521 17.52 0.60 -14.01
N LEU A 522 18.38 -0.06 -13.25
CA LEU A 522 18.95 0.45 -12.00
C LEU A 522 20.46 0.71 -12.08
N GLY A 523 21.08 0.22 -13.13
CA GLY A 523 22.53 0.28 -13.32
C GLY A 523 23.28 -0.90 -12.67
N PRO A 524 24.56 -1.11 -13.08
CA PRO A 524 25.34 -2.30 -12.68
C PRO A 524 25.70 -2.34 -11.19
N ASN A 525 25.76 -1.19 -10.53
CA ASN A 525 26.16 -1.08 -9.13
C ASN A 525 24.99 -0.99 -8.14
N HIS A 526 23.74 -1.10 -8.61
CA HIS A 526 22.59 -1.07 -7.72
C HIS A 526 22.58 -2.34 -6.83
N PRO A 527 22.16 -2.24 -5.53
CA PRO A 527 22.12 -3.39 -4.63
C PRO A 527 21.36 -4.60 -5.18
N ASP A 528 20.22 -4.38 -5.84
CA ASP A 528 19.40 -5.46 -6.43
C ASP A 528 20.09 -6.10 -7.64
N THR A 529 20.77 -5.30 -8.47
CA THR A 529 21.59 -5.80 -9.59
C THR A 529 22.72 -6.69 -9.07
N LEU A 530 23.42 -6.23 -8.03
CA LEU A 530 24.49 -7.00 -7.40
C LEU A 530 23.98 -8.26 -6.68
N ALA A 531 22.75 -8.24 -6.17
CA ALA A 531 22.11 -9.44 -5.61
C ALA A 531 21.77 -10.45 -6.71
N SER A 532 21.21 -10.00 -7.82
CA SER A 532 20.90 -10.84 -8.99
C SER A 532 22.19 -11.45 -9.59
N SER A 533 23.26 -10.67 -9.70
CA SER A 533 24.57 -11.11 -10.14
C SER A 533 25.14 -12.25 -9.27
N ASN A 534 25.05 -12.09 -7.94
CA ASN A 534 25.48 -13.12 -7.00
C ASN A 534 24.64 -14.42 -7.14
N ASN A 535 23.34 -14.32 -7.38
CA ASN A 535 22.46 -15.48 -7.52
C ASN A 535 22.71 -16.22 -8.85
N LEU A 536 22.94 -15.48 -9.95
CA LEU A 536 23.34 -16.06 -11.22
C LEU A 536 24.68 -16.80 -11.10
N ALA A 537 25.64 -16.18 -10.43
CA ALA A 537 26.95 -16.81 -10.21
C ALA A 537 26.85 -18.11 -9.40
N THR A 538 25.97 -18.13 -8.38
CA THR A 538 25.69 -19.36 -7.60
C THR A 538 25.07 -20.44 -8.50
N ALA A 539 24.11 -20.08 -9.37
CA ALA A 539 23.54 -21.02 -10.32
C ALA A 539 24.56 -21.56 -11.34
N TYR A 540 25.47 -20.72 -11.82
CA TYR A 540 26.59 -21.16 -12.65
C TYR A 540 27.53 -22.09 -11.90
N GLN A 541 27.85 -21.80 -10.63
CA GLN A 541 28.70 -22.66 -9.79
C GLN A 541 28.08 -24.04 -9.63
N GLU A 542 26.79 -24.12 -9.25
CA GLU A 542 26.07 -25.39 -9.10
C GLU A 542 25.98 -26.18 -10.42
N ALA A 543 25.93 -25.47 -11.56
CA ALA A 543 25.99 -26.08 -12.89
C ALA A 543 27.41 -26.48 -13.33
N GLY A 544 28.43 -26.31 -12.48
CA GLY A 544 29.85 -26.57 -12.82
C GLY A 544 30.47 -25.55 -13.80
N ARG A 545 29.76 -24.46 -14.12
CA ARG A 545 30.22 -23.42 -15.05
C ARG A 545 31.13 -22.38 -14.34
N LEU A 546 32.21 -22.87 -13.71
CA LEU A 546 33.10 -22.05 -12.88
C LEU A 546 33.76 -20.89 -13.62
N ASN A 547 33.99 -21.04 -14.91
CA ASN A 547 34.55 -19.99 -15.77
C ASN A 547 33.59 -18.78 -15.90
N ASN A 548 32.30 -18.96 -15.69
CA ASN A 548 31.30 -17.91 -15.70
C ASN A 548 31.06 -17.37 -14.27
N ALA A 549 31.04 -18.27 -13.27
CA ALA A 549 30.75 -17.93 -11.89
C ALA A 549 31.83 -17.04 -11.25
N ILE A 550 33.09 -17.42 -11.41
CA ILE A 550 34.21 -16.75 -10.71
C ILE A 550 34.36 -15.28 -11.12
N PRO A 551 34.46 -14.90 -12.41
CA PRO A 551 34.57 -13.50 -12.80
C PRO A 551 33.38 -12.65 -12.30
N LEU A 552 32.17 -13.21 -12.37
CA LEU A 552 30.95 -12.53 -11.94
C LEU A 552 30.96 -12.26 -10.42
N LEU A 553 31.46 -13.22 -9.62
CA LEU A 553 31.61 -13.05 -8.17
C LEU A 553 32.74 -12.07 -7.80
N GLU A 554 33.86 -12.07 -8.52
CA GLU A 554 34.96 -11.14 -8.33
C GLU A 554 34.50 -9.69 -8.57
N GLU A 555 33.78 -9.45 -9.67
CA GLU A 555 33.21 -8.15 -9.99
C GLU A 555 32.17 -7.71 -8.97
N THR A 556 31.25 -8.60 -8.62
CA THR A 556 30.20 -8.34 -7.61
C THR A 556 30.81 -8.03 -6.24
N LEU A 557 31.83 -8.78 -5.82
CA LEU A 557 32.52 -8.56 -4.53
C LEU A 557 33.20 -7.19 -4.51
N LYS A 558 33.89 -6.82 -5.59
CA LYS A 558 34.54 -5.51 -5.73
C LYS A 558 33.51 -4.38 -5.62
N ALA A 559 32.42 -4.46 -6.37
CA ALA A 559 31.36 -3.45 -6.36
C ALA A 559 30.69 -3.34 -4.97
N ARG A 560 30.34 -4.47 -4.32
CA ARG A 560 29.79 -4.46 -2.97
C ARG A 560 30.75 -3.91 -1.93
N ALA A 561 32.02 -4.24 -2.01
CA ALA A 561 33.04 -3.71 -1.09
C ALA A 561 33.20 -2.20 -1.20
N GLN A 562 33.08 -1.63 -2.41
CA GLN A 562 33.12 -0.19 -2.66
C GLN A 562 31.85 0.52 -2.18
N LEU A 563 30.67 -0.08 -2.44
CA LEU A 563 29.38 0.54 -2.15
C LEU A 563 28.98 0.44 -0.67
N LEU A 564 29.13 -0.75 -0.10
CA LEU A 564 28.61 -1.09 1.25
C LEU A 564 29.73 -1.21 2.29
N GLY A 565 30.96 -1.31 1.83
CA GLY A 565 32.13 -1.60 2.67
C GLY A 565 32.50 -3.09 2.73
N PRO A 566 33.76 -3.39 3.10
CA PRO A 566 34.31 -4.74 3.06
C PRO A 566 33.72 -5.71 4.13
N ASN A 567 33.14 -5.16 5.17
CA ASN A 567 32.58 -5.94 6.29
C ASN A 567 31.05 -6.00 6.31
N HIS A 568 30.39 -5.42 5.31
CA HIS A 568 28.94 -5.46 5.20
C HIS A 568 28.43 -6.91 4.99
N PRO A 569 27.32 -7.34 5.60
CA PRO A 569 26.81 -8.72 5.49
C PRO A 569 26.73 -9.23 4.05
N HIS A 570 26.21 -8.45 3.11
CA HIS A 570 26.11 -8.84 1.70
C HIS A 570 27.48 -8.98 1.03
N THR A 571 28.47 -8.16 1.42
CA THR A 571 29.85 -8.30 0.92
C THR A 571 30.46 -9.61 1.45
N LEU A 572 30.23 -9.93 2.70
CA LEU A 572 30.69 -11.17 3.31
C LEU A 572 30.06 -12.43 2.69
N ILE A 573 28.77 -12.35 2.30
CA ILE A 573 28.09 -13.43 1.57
C ILE A 573 28.76 -13.65 0.20
N THR A 574 28.99 -12.59 -0.58
CA THR A 574 29.65 -12.71 -1.90
C THR A 574 31.06 -13.25 -1.76
N ARG A 575 31.82 -12.79 -0.76
CA ARG A 575 33.18 -13.30 -0.48
C ARG A 575 33.15 -14.80 -0.18
N ASN A 576 32.16 -15.27 0.59
CA ASN A 576 31.99 -16.69 0.88
C ASN A 576 31.66 -17.49 -0.39
N ASN A 577 30.78 -16.98 -1.26
CA ASN A 577 30.43 -17.65 -2.51
C ASN A 577 31.62 -17.71 -3.47
N LEU A 578 32.42 -16.65 -3.55
CA LEU A 578 33.66 -16.65 -4.34
C LEU A 578 34.67 -17.66 -3.78
N ALA A 579 34.81 -17.76 -2.46
CA ALA A 579 35.67 -18.73 -1.83
C ALA A 579 35.25 -20.18 -2.15
N ASN A 580 33.93 -20.45 -2.11
CA ASN A 580 33.39 -21.76 -2.52
C ASN A 580 33.69 -22.03 -4.02
N ALA A 581 33.46 -21.06 -4.89
CA ALA A 581 33.74 -21.21 -6.32
C ALA A 581 35.24 -21.46 -6.61
N TYR A 582 36.14 -20.81 -5.86
CA TYR A 582 37.57 -21.13 -5.93
C TYR A 582 37.91 -22.53 -5.43
N GLN A 583 37.25 -22.99 -4.36
CA GLN A 583 37.40 -24.34 -3.84
C GLN A 583 36.97 -25.37 -4.88
N ASP A 584 35.82 -25.20 -5.51
CA ASP A 584 35.29 -26.07 -6.57
C ASP A 584 36.20 -26.06 -7.83
N ALA A 585 36.87 -24.93 -8.08
CA ALA A 585 37.87 -24.79 -9.16
C ALA A 585 39.26 -25.34 -8.79
N GLY A 586 39.44 -25.93 -7.61
CA GLY A 586 40.72 -26.43 -7.12
C GLY A 586 41.73 -25.35 -6.71
N ARG A 587 41.31 -24.06 -6.67
CA ARG A 587 42.15 -22.93 -6.26
C ARG A 587 42.17 -22.79 -4.74
N LEU A 588 42.56 -23.86 -4.02
CA LEU A 588 42.42 -24.02 -2.58
C LEU A 588 43.10 -22.94 -1.74
N ASN A 589 44.29 -22.44 -2.19
CA ASN A 589 44.98 -21.37 -1.45
C ASN A 589 44.21 -20.05 -1.50
N ALA A 590 43.58 -19.71 -2.63
CA ALA A 590 42.74 -18.53 -2.75
C ALA A 590 41.44 -18.65 -1.94
N ALA A 591 40.84 -19.85 -1.93
CA ALA A 591 39.66 -20.12 -1.13
C ALA A 591 39.95 -19.95 0.37
N ILE A 592 41.03 -20.54 0.88
CA ILE A 592 41.46 -20.43 2.27
C ILE A 592 41.67 -18.97 2.68
N LEU A 593 42.32 -18.15 1.81
CA LEU A 593 42.52 -16.73 2.12
C LEU A 593 41.18 -16.00 2.30
N LEU A 594 40.25 -16.16 1.37
CA LEU A 594 38.94 -15.50 1.43
C LEU A 594 38.09 -16.00 2.62
N PHE A 595 38.10 -17.29 2.92
CA PHE A 595 37.42 -17.81 4.11
C PHE A 595 38.00 -17.27 5.41
N LYS A 596 39.32 -17.12 5.51
CA LYS A 596 40.00 -16.53 6.65
C LYS A 596 39.61 -15.06 6.85
N GLU A 597 39.68 -14.25 5.79
CA GLU A 597 39.23 -12.86 5.82
C GLU A 597 37.76 -12.75 6.22
N ASN A 598 36.92 -13.66 5.74
CA ASN A 598 35.48 -13.68 6.05
C ASN A 598 35.21 -14.04 7.51
N LEU A 599 35.93 -15.03 8.06
CA LEU A 599 35.86 -15.41 9.47
C LEU A 599 36.31 -14.25 10.38
N GLU A 600 37.44 -13.62 10.08
CA GLU A 600 37.96 -12.48 10.83
C GLU A 600 37.00 -11.28 10.84
N ALA A 601 36.40 -10.99 9.70
CA ALA A 601 35.41 -9.93 9.58
C ALA A 601 34.15 -10.21 10.41
N ARG A 602 33.61 -11.44 10.33
CA ARG A 602 32.43 -11.86 11.12
C ARG A 602 32.72 -11.92 12.62
N ALA A 603 33.88 -12.39 13.02
CA ALA A 603 34.28 -12.44 14.44
C ALA A 603 34.37 -11.03 15.08
N ARG A 604 34.76 -10.02 14.27
CA ARG A 604 34.82 -8.61 14.70
C ARG A 604 33.44 -7.94 14.75
N THR A 605 32.53 -8.30 13.84
CA THR A 605 31.22 -7.61 13.68
C THR A 605 30.09 -8.30 14.44
N LEU A 606 30.15 -9.61 14.59
CA LEU A 606 29.07 -10.37 15.20
C LEU A 606 29.59 -11.03 16.51
N ARG A 607 30.00 -11.77 16.99
CA ARG A 607 30.62 -12.47 18.13
C ARG A 607 31.21 -13.80 17.63
N PRO A 608 32.18 -14.32 18.36
CA PRO A 608 32.81 -15.61 18.01
C PRO A 608 31.83 -16.81 17.99
N ASP A 609 30.80 -16.75 18.83
CA ASP A 609 29.76 -17.77 18.99
C ASP A 609 28.53 -17.58 18.08
N HIS A 610 28.48 -16.51 17.32
CA HIS A 610 27.37 -16.25 16.41
C HIS A 610 27.29 -17.36 15.33
N PRO A 611 26.08 -17.87 14.97
CA PRO A 611 25.91 -18.96 14.00
C PRO A 611 26.65 -18.74 12.68
N ASP A 612 26.63 -17.50 12.15
CA ASP A 612 27.34 -17.19 10.91
C ASP A 612 28.87 -17.20 11.07
N THR A 613 29.39 -16.82 12.24
CA THR A 613 30.82 -16.91 12.54
C THR A 613 31.23 -18.39 12.62
N LEU A 614 30.43 -19.21 13.28
CA LEU A 614 30.66 -20.66 13.35
C LEU A 614 30.62 -21.31 11.97
N ARG A 615 29.66 -20.92 11.11
CA ARG A 615 29.59 -21.37 9.71
C ARG A 615 30.86 -21.00 8.92
N SER A 616 31.37 -19.76 9.06
CA SER A 616 32.60 -19.35 8.41
C SER A 616 33.82 -20.15 8.87
N ARG A 617 33.86 -20.51 10.18
CA ARG A 617 34.89 -21.38 10.74
C ARG A 617 34.85 -22.78 10.12
N ASN A 618 33.67 -23.36 9.99
CA ASN A 618 33.48 -24.66 9.35
C ASN A 618 33.90 -24.66 7.90
N ASN A 619 33.52 -23.63 7.12
CA ASN A 619 33.91 -23.49 5.73
C ASN A 619 35.45 -23.39 5.59
N LEU A 620 36.11 -22.63 6.47
CA LEU A 620 37.57 -22.54 6.50
C LEU A 620 38.22 -23.89 6.84
N ALA A 621 37.69 -24.60 7.82
CA ALA A 621 38.19 -25.94 8.20
C ALA A 621 38.08 -26.93 7.04
N MET A 622 36.94 -26.97 6.35
CA MET A 622 36.73 -27.83 5.16
C MET A 622 37.72 -27.47 4.03
N ALA A 623 38.01 -26.17 3.84
CA ALA A 623 38.97 -25.74 2.82
C ALA A 623 40.42 -26.18 3.16
N TYR A 624 40.81 -26.14 4.44
CA TYR A 624 42.10 -26.66 4.90
C TYR A 624 42.19 -28.17 4.70
N GLU A 625 41.14 -28.91 5.04
CA GLU A 625 41.05 -30.36 4.83
C GLU A 625 41.16 -30.72 3.34
N ALA A 626 40.42 -30.04 2.49
CA ALA A 626 40.51 -30.21 1.03
C ALA A 626 41.90 -29.93 0.47
N ALA A 627 42.64 -28.99 1.11
CA ALA A 627 44.04 -28.67 0.74
C ALA A 627 45.06 -29.63 1.35
N GLY A 628 44.67 -30.65 2.12
CA GLY A 628 45.56 -31.54 2.83
C GLY A 628 46.42 -30.86 3.91
N LYS A 629 45.93 -29.70 4.43
CA LYS A 629 46.63 -28.91 5.44
C LYS A 629 45.98 -29.06 6.80
N PRO A 630 46.75 -29.15 7.90
CA PRO A 630 46.14 -29.18 9.22
C PRO A 630 45.51 -27.81 9.55
N PHE A 631 44.24 -27.81 9.97
CA PHE A 631 43.58 -26.66 10.54
C PHE A 631 44.07 -26.45 12.00
N ARG A 632 44.86 -25.40 12.28
CA ARG A 632 45.46 -25.18 13.59
C ARG A 632 44.56 -24.32 14.47
N PRO A 633 44.43 -24.62 15.80
CA PRO A 633 43.66 -23.81 16.74
C PRO A 633 44.08 -22.32 16.83
N GLU A 634 45.36 -22.05 16.55
CA GLU A 634 45.96 -20.68 16.57
C GLU A 634 45.43 -19.78 15.44
N GLU A 635 44.82 -20.35 14.44
CA GLU A 635 44.15 -19.61 13.34
C GLU A 635 42.71 -19.22 13.69
N GLN A 636 42.29 -19.39 14.97
CA GLN A 636 40.98 -18.96 15.47
C GLN A 636 41.05 -17.50 15.93
N PRO A 637 40.31 -16.57 15.34
CA PRO A 637 40.19 -15.22 15.88
C PRO A 637 39.55 -15.31 17.28
N GLY A 638 40.26 -14.92 18.32
CA GLY A 638 39.81 -14.95 19.70
C GLY A 638 40.45 -16.03 20.62
N ALA A 639 41.44 -16.79 20.14
CA ALA A 639 42.15 -17.78 20.98
C ALA A 639 43.36 -17.19 21.75
N SER A 640 43.52 -15.87 21.73
CA SER A 640 44.54 -15.19 22.58
C SER A 640 43.85 -14.23 23.53
N ALA A 641 43.51 -14.68 24.72
CA ALA A 641 43.68 -14.03 26.03
C ALA A 641 43.13 -14.97 27.13
#